data_3f32153b2ea36b45a817c8fe7ffd15a0
#
_entry.id   3f32153b2ea36b45a817c8fe7ffd15a0
#
_cell.length_a   1.000
_cell.length_b   1.000
_cell.length_c   1.000
_cell.angle_alpha   90.00
_cell.angle_beta   90.00
_cell.angle_gamma   90.00
#
_symmetry.space_group_name_H-M   'P 1'
#
loop_
_entity.id
_entity.type
_entity.pdbx_description
1 polymer ?
#
loop_
_entity_poly.entity_id
_entity_poly.type
_entity_poly.pdbx_seq_one_letter_code
_entity_poly.pdbx_strand_id
1 'polypeptide(L)'
;MDDEKVQQTYDSSAIQVLEGLEAVRKRPGMYIGTTSSRGLHHLVWEIVDNSIDEALAGYCTHIEVIINKDNSVTVKDNGRGIPVDIHPKTGKSTVETVYTVLHAGGKFGGGGYKVSGGLHGVGASVVNALSDWLEVKVYKNGNVYYQRFSRGGHPDEPLKIIDKCDEDRTGTTVTFKPDDEIFTETLVYDYDILKNRLRELAFLNKGLRITLYDDREPNKKDSFCYEGGIVEYVQMLNKNKNPIHETILDVSGIENDIKVEVAFQYNETYNANIYSFVNNITTPEGGTHEDGVRRALTRVLNKYAVSTGALKQNDDPLTGDDVREGITMIISIKHPNPQFEGQTKTKLGNSEVRAIADKIFSQALERFLMENPDQAKIILDKSMTASRARVAAKKARELTRRKGDLDVTNFYGKLSDCKSKDASECEIFLVEGDSAGGSAIKGRNSMTQAILPLRGKILNVEKARLDRALSNEEIRTIITAFGTGIGEEFDLSKLRYHKIIIMTDADVDGSHIRVLLLTLFYRFFKPIVEAGHVYAAQPPLFVIKHGKTIKYVLNEQERDEYLNSLSPNTKYDIMRMKGLGEMDAEELNETTMDINKRVFRQITVDDAMAADEVFNKLMGEEVGPRREFIETNATYVENLDI
;
A
#
# COMPACT_ATOMS: atom_id res chain seq x y z
N MET A 1 -23.51 23.60 6.55
CA MET A 1 -24.07 22.85 7.70
C MET A 1 -24.35 23.87 8.75
N ASP A 2 -25.61 24.14 9.06
CA ASP A 2 -25.98 25.02 10.18
C ASP A 2 -25.43 24.37 11.46
N ASP A 3 -24.67 25.15 12.23
CA ASP A 3 -24.15 24.79 13.55
C ASP A 3 -25.32 24.69 14.56
N GLU A 4 -26.12 23.61 14.43
CA GLU A 4 -27.04 23.26 15.51
C GLU A 4 -26.20 22.81 16.71
N LYS A 5 -26.09 23.67 17.70
CA LYS A 5 -25.51 23.28 19.00
C LYS A 5 -26.31 22.09 19.55
N VAL A 6 -25.58 20.99 19.79
CA VAL A 6 -26.15 19.81 20.43
C VAL A 6 -26.82 20.24 21.75
N GLN A 7 -28.14 20.14 21.81
CA GLN A 7 -28.94 20.54 22.98
C GLN A 7 -28.95 19.52 24.11
N GLN A 8 -28.06 18.52 24.12
CA GLN A 8 -27.94 17.59 25.23
C GLN A 8 -27.05 18.17 26.33
N THR A 9 -27.52 18.10 27.56
CA THR A 9 -26.73 18.41 28.76
C THR A 9 -25.52 17.49 28.80
N TYR A 10 -24.32 18.07 28.75
CA TYR A 10 -23.07 17.34 28.88
C TYR A 10 -22.78 17.12 30.37
N ASP A 11 -23.29 16.01 30.89
CA ASP A 11 -23.08 15.57 32.27
C ASP A 11 -22.50 14.14 32.33
N SER A 12 -22.39 13.57 33.51
CA SER A 12 -21.81 12.23 33.70
C SER A 12 -22.54 11.12 32.93
N SER A 13 -23.82 11.30 32.60
CA SER A 13 -24.61 10.33 31.82
C SER A 13 -24.23 10.33 30.33
N ALA A 14 -23.62 11.43 29.84
CA ALA A 14 -23.11 11.53 28.49
C ALA A 14 -21.78 10.78 28.27
N ILE A 15 -21.10 10.38 29.36
CA ILE A 15 -19.84 9.61 29.32
C ILE A 15 -20.18 8.12 29.33
N GLN A 16 -20.00 7.48 28.17
CA GLN A 16 -20.15 6.03 28.03
C GLN A 16 -18.82 5.32 28.29
N VAL A 17 -18.82 4.36 29.20
CA VAL A 17 -17.68 3.44 29.41
C VAL A 17 -17.98 2.16 28.64
N LEU A 18 -17.13 1.83 27.68
CA LEU A 18 -17.21 0.59 26.91
C LEU A 18 -16.20 -0.39 27.47
N GLU A 19 -16.63 -1.61 27.76
CA GLU A 19 -15.77 -2.65 28.29
C GLU A 19 -15.58 -3.81 27.29
N GLY A 20 -14.38 -4.41 27.30
CA GLY A 20 -14.08 -5.62 26.56
C GLY A 20 -14.31 -5.49 25.03
N LEU A 21 -14.94 -6.50 24.44
CA LEU A 21 -15.13 -6.63 22.99
C LEU A 21 -16.18 -5.65 22.42
N GLU A 22 -17.06 -5.10 23.24
CA GLU A 22 -18.04 -4.10 22.80
C GLU A 22 -17.35 -2.82 22.30
N ALA A 23 -16.24 -2.42 22.94
CA ALA A 23 -15.43 -1.28 22.49
C ALA A 23 -14.88 -1.48 21.08
N VAL A 24 -14.47 -2.69 20.73
CA VAL A 24 -13.97 -3.06 19.40
C VAL A 24 -15.08 -2.93 18.35
N ARG A 25 -16.24 -3.49 18.62
CA ARG A 25 -17.40 -3.44 17.71
C ARG A 25 -17.87 -2.01 17.46
N LYS A 26 -17.85 -1.17 18.49
CA LYS A 26 -18.33 0.22 18.38
C LYS A 26 -17.34 1.13 17.66
N ARG A 27 -16.03 0.82 17.71
CA ARG A 27 -14.96 1.60 17.08
C ARG A 27 -13.94 0.69 16.38
N PRO A 28 -14.35 -0.12 15.38
CA PRO A 28 -13.48 -1.08 14.72
C PRO A 28 -12.27 -0.40 14.07
N GLY A 29 -12.42 0.81 13.51
CA GLY A 29 -11.35 1.58 12.89
C GLY A 29 -10.15 1.85 13.80
N MET A 30 -10.32 1.87 15.14
CA MET A 30 -9.21 2.01 16.08
C MET A 30 -8.28 0.79 16.11
N TYR A 31 -8.79 -0.39 15.73
CA TYR A 31 -8.07 -1.67 15.81
C TYR A 31 -7.62 -2.19 14.45
N ILE A 32 -8.45 -2.03 13.41
CA ILE A 32 -8.18 -2.54 12.06
C ILE A 32 -8.03 -1.43 11.01
N GLY A 33 -8.03 -0.16 11.42
CA GLY A 33 -7.85 1.03 10.59
C GLY A 33 -9.11 1.43 9.80
N THR A 34 -9.82 0.50 9.19
CA THR A 34 -11.03 0.75 8.38
C THR A 34 -11.93 -0.48 8.36
N THR A 35 -13.19 -0.33 7.99
CA THR A 35 -14.14 -1.43 7.75
C THR A 35 -14.37 -1.72 6.26
N SER A 36 -13.56 -1.13 5.39
CA SER A 36 -13.53 -1.43 3.95
C SER A 36 -12.84 -2.77 3.66
N SER A 37 -12.64 -3.11 2.38
CA SER A 37 -11.89 -4.30 1.94
C SER A 37 -10.54 -4.45 2.66
N ARG A 38 -9.80 -3.36 2.89
CA ARG A 38 -8.51 -3.39 3.62
C ARG A 38 -8.66 -3.91 5.04
N GLY A 39 -9.65 -3.41 5.78
CA GLY A 39 -9.92 -3.89 7.15
C GLY A 39 -10.42 -5.33 7.19
N LEU A 40 -11.19 -5.74 6.17
CA LEU A 40 -11.61 -7.14 6.02
C LEU A 40 -10.40 -8.08 5.91
N HIS A 41 -9.43 -7.77 5.04
CA HIS A 41 -8.20 -8.57 4.90
C HIS A 41 -7.32 -8.50 6.15
N HIS A 42 -7.37 -7.41 6.91
CA HIS A 42 -6.61 -7.26 8.15
C HIS A 42 -6.98 -8.33 9.20
N LEU A 43 -8.23 -8.78 9.23
CA LEU A 43 -8.63 -9.90 10.11
C LEU A 43 -7.83 -11.17 9.84
N VAL A 44 -7.54 -11.45 8.57
CA VAL A 44 -6.72 -12.62 8.19
C VAL A 44 -5.29 -12.43 8.68
N TRP A 45 -4.73 -11.22 8.53
CA TRP A 45 -3.37 -10.92 8.98
C TRP A 45 -3.19 -11.13 10.49
N GLU A 46 -4.14 -10.71 11.31
CA GLU A 46 -4.05 -10.88 12.76
C GLU A 46 -4.01 -12.36 13.19
N ILE A 47 -4.69 -13.25 12.47
CA ILE A 47 -4.63 -14.69 12.75
C ILE A 47 -3.37 -15.31 12.18
N VAL A 48 -2.97 -14.97 10.94
CA VAL A 48 -1.75 -15.46 10.30
C VAL A 48 -0.51 -15.04 11.10
N ASP A 49 -0.45 -13.79 11.57
CA ASP A 49 0.67 -13.27 12.36
C ASP A 49 0.88 -14.07 13.66
N ASN A 50 -0.19 -14.63 14.26
CA ASN A 50 -0.04 -15.53 15.41
C ASN A 50 0.68 -16.84 15.02
N SER A 51 0.38 -17.39 13.85
CA SER A 51 1.07 -18.58 13.31
C SER A 51 2.51 -18.26 12.89
N ILE A 52 2.77 -17.06 12.35
CA ILE A 52 4.12 -16.55 12.06
C ILE A 52 4.94 -16.40 13.34
N ASP A 53 4.34 -15.93 14.45
CA ASP A 53 5.04 -15.84 15.74
C ASP A 53 5.46 -17.22 16.27
N GLU A 54 4.67 -18.28 16.04
CA GLU A 54 5.08 -19.66 16.30
C GLU A 54 6.25 -20.09 15.41
N ALA A 55 6.29 -19.66 14.13
CA ALA A 55 7.41 -19.92 13.25
C ALA A 55 8.68 -19.15 13.68
N LEU A 56 8.56 -17.89 14.08
CA LEU A 56 9.67 -17.11 14.65
C LEU A 56 10.23 -17.72 15.94
N ALA A 57 9.37 -18.36 16.73
CA ALA A 57 9.77 -19.10 17.92
C ALA A 57 10.38 -20.49 17.58
N GLY A 58 10.37 -20.91 16.30
CA GLY A 58 10.97 -22.16 15.82
C GLY A 58 10.06 -23.39 15.94
N TYR A 59 8.77 -23.22 16.18
CA TYR A 59 7.84 -24.33 16.40
C TYR A 59 6.87 -24.58 15.25
N CYS A 60 6.69 -23.63 14.33
CA CYS A 60 5.81 -23.79 13.17
C CYS A 60 6.63 -23.85 11.88
N THR A 61 6.32 -24.80 11.02
CA THR A 61 6.96 -25.04 9.72
C THR A 61 5.98 -24.99 8.55
N HIS A 62 4.68 -25.02 8.83
CA HIS A 62 3.65 -24.99 7.81
C HIS A 62 2.40 -24.23 8.28
N ILE A 63 1.96 -23.30 7.46
CA ILE A 63 0.72 -22.53 7.63
C ILE A 63 -0.15 -22.76 6.41
N GLU A 64 -1.44 -23.08 6.63
CA GLU A 64 -2.45 -23.13 5.58
C GLU A 64 -3.50 -22.05 5.80
N VAL A 65 -3.80 -21.30 4.74
CA VAL A 65 -4.89 -20.31 4.71
C VAL A 65 -5.90 -20.74 3.67
N ILE A 66 -7.18 -20.82 4.04
CA ILE A 66 -8.24 -21.32 3.18
C ILE A 66 -9.37 -20.30 3.13
N ILE A 67 -9.68 -19.79 1.94
CA ILE A 67 -10.91 -19.03 1.71
C ILE A 67 -12.02 -20.06 1.44
N ASN A 68 -12.93 -20.19 2.37
CA ASN A 68 -14.01 -21.17 2.26
C ASN A 68 -15.11 -20.68 1.29
N LYS A 69 -16.00 -21.60 0.84
CA LYS A 69 -17.07 -21.29 -0.13
C LYS A 69 -18.06 -20.24 0.34
N ASP A 70 -18.24 -20.11 1.66
CA ASP A 70 -19.13 -19.12 2.27
C ASP A 70 -18.44 -17.79 2.62
N ASN A 71 -17.21 -17.56 2.12
CA ASN A 71 -16.34 -16.45 2.47
C ASN A 71 -15.95 -16.37 3.96
N SER A 72 -16.02 -17.48 4.71
CA SER A 72 -15.25 -17.60 5.94
C SER A 72 -13.78 -17.90 5.60
N VAL A 73 -12.85 -17.65 6.54
CA VAL A 73 -11.43 -17.97 6.37
C VAL A 73 -10.97 -18.91 7.45
N THR A 74 -10.23 -19.94 7.04
CA THR A 74 -9.57 -20.89 7.95
C THR A 74 -8.06 -20.69 7.89
N VAL A 75 -7.42 -20.50 9.03
CA VAL A 75 -5.96 -20.50 9.19
C VAL A 75 -5.57 -21.69 10.06
N LYS A 76 -4.63 -22.49 9.57
CA LYS A 76 -4.10 -23.66 10.29
C LYS A 76 -2.59 -23.55 10.40
N ASP A 77 -2.06 -23.85 11.55
CA ASP A 77 -0.62 -24.00 11.78
C ASP A 77 -0.28 -25.33 12.47
N ASN A 78 0.98 -25.72 12.37
CA ASN A 78 1.54 -26.86 13.08
C ASN A 78 2.46 -26.43 14.23
N GLY A 79 2.18 -25.28 14.87
CA GLY A 79 2.90 -24.78 16.03
C GLY A 79 2.61 -25.55 17.31
N ARG A 80 2.94 -24.97 18.47
CA ARG A 80 2.74 -25.63 19.80
C ARG A 80 1.27 -25.76 20.21
N GLY A 81 0.35 -25.08 19.54
CA GLY A 81 -1.04 -24.95 19.95
C GLY A 81 -1.22 -24.03 21.17
N ILE A 82 -2.31 -23.26 21.18
CA ILE A 82 -2.67 -22.39 22.31
C ILE A 82 -2.76 -23.23 23.59
N PRO A 83 -2.28 -22.76 24.77
CA PRO A 83 -2.50 -23.45 26.03
C PRO A 83 -3.99 -23.68 26.30
N VAL A 84 -4.35 -24.88 26.76
CA VAL A 84 -5.75 -25.30 26.97
C VAL A 84 -6.16 -25.30 28.46
N ASP A 85 -5.20 -25.07 29.35
CA ASP A 85 -5.38 -25.03 30.79
C ASP A 85 -6.23 -23.83 31.23
N ILE A 86 -6.75 -23.91 32.43
CA ILE A 86 -7.47 -22.80 33.07
C ILE A 86 -6.49 -21.68 33.41
N HIS A 87 -6.75 -20.48 32.91
CA HIS A 87 -5.93 -19.32 33.16
C HIS A 87 -6.13 -18.80 34.60
N PRO A 88 -5.06 -18.68 35.42
CA PRO A 88 -5.17 -18.45 36.86
C PRO A 88 -5.85 -17.13 37.25
N LYS A 89 -5.76 -16.09 36.42
CA LYS A 89 -6.37 -14.78 36.72
C LYS A 89 -7.84 -14.68 36.28
N THR A 90 -8.20 -15.34 35.19
CA THR A 90 -9.56 -15.21 34.62
C THR A 90 -10.50 -16.35 35.08
N GLY A 91 -9.96 -17.49 35.54
CA GLY A 91 -10.74 -18.68 35.86
C GLY A 91 -11.38 -19.37 34.65
N LYS A 92 -11.08 -18.90 33.44
CA LYS A 92 -11.56 -19.41 32.16
C LYS A 92 -10.43 -20.21 31.45
N SER A 93 -10.76 -20.97 30.42
CA SER A 93 -9.72 -21.59 29.61
C SER A 93 -8.81 -20.52 29.01
N THR A 94 -7.54 -20.86 28.79
CA THR A 94 -6.60 -19.92 28.14
C THR A 94 -7.07 -19.58 26.73
N VAL A 95 -7.68 -20.52 25.99
CA VAL A 95 -8.28 -20.27 24.69
C VAL A 95 -9.36 -19.19 24.79
N GLU A 96 -10.35 -19.37 25.68
CA GLU A 96 -11.40 -18.38 25.90
C GLU A 96 -10.82 -17.01 26.29
N THR A 97 -9.82 -17.00 27.18
CA THR A 97 -9.18 -15.77 27.63
C THR A 97 -8.54 -15.00 26.47
N VAL A 98 -7.80 -15.69 25.56
CA VAL A 98 -7.15 -15.07 24.40
C VAL A 98 -8.15 -14.46 23.42
N TYR A 99 -9.31 -15.08 23.25
CA TYR A 99 -10.31 -14.61 22.28
C TYR A 99 -11.35 -13.65 22.88
N THR A 100 -11.47 -13.53 24.21
CA THR A 100 -12.50 -12.68 24.83
C THR A 100 -11.96 -11.52 25.65
N VAL A 101 -10.67 -11.53 26.00
CA VAL A 101 -10.07 -10.50 26.86
C VAL A 101 -9.07 -9.68 26.05
N LEU A 102 -9.28 -8.36 25.95
CA LEU A 102 -8.31 -7.46 25.36
C LEU A 102 -7.04 -7.42 26.22
N HIS A 103 -5.89 -7.27 25.55
CA HIS A 103 -4.57 -7.27 26.20
C HIS A 103 -4.24 -8.57 26.96
N ALA A 104 -4.76 -9.71 26.46
CA ALA A 104 -4.39 -11.04 26.93
C ALA A 104 -3.50 -11.74 25.89
N GLY A 105 -2.33 -12.25 26.32
CA GLY A 105 -1.43 -12.98 25.42
C GLY A 105 -0.12 -13.37 26.07
N GLY A 106 0.54 -14.38 25.52
CA GLY A 106 1.85 -14.90 25.99
C GLY A 106 3.06 -14.07 25.56
N LYS A 107 2.83 -12.90 24.94
CA LYS A 107 3.87 -12.05 24.31
C LYS A 107 4.31 -10.85 25.19
N PHE A 108 3.75 -10.70 26.39
CA PHE A 108 4.06 -9.63 27.35
C PHE A 108 5.22 -9.96 28.30
N GLY A 109 6.33 -10.53 27.79
CA GLY A 109 7.54 -10.77 28.60
C GLY A 109 7.56 -12.09 29.40
N GLY A 110 6.64 -13.01 29.15
CA GLY A 110 6.53 -14.28 29.88
C GLY A 110 7.43 -15.43 29.41
N GLY A 111 8.48 -15.17 28.60
CA GLY A 111 9.44 -16.19 28.16
C GLY A 111 8.96 -17.11 27.02
N GLY A 112 7.72 -16.99 26.56
CA GLY A 112 7.18 -17.82 25.48
C GLY A 112 7.68 -17.43 24.08
N TYR A 113 8.01 -16.17 23.87
CA TYR A 113 8.49 -15.60 22.61
C TYR A 113 9.61 -14.58 22.88
N LYS A 114 10.73 -14.71 22.19
CA LYS A 114 11.81 -13.70 22.21
C LYS A 114 11.52 -12.54 21.27
N VAL A 115 10.89 -12.84 20.15
CA VAL A 115 10.50 -11.89 19.09
C VAL A 115 9.09 -12.23 18.67
N SER A 116 8.23 -11.25 18.51
CA SER A 116 6.87 -11.42 18.01
C SER A 116 6.38 -10.18 17.26
N GLY A 117 5.51 -10.38 16.27
CA GLY A 117 4.78 -9.32 15.58
C GLY A 117 3.58 -8.82 16.40
N GLY A 118 2.93 -9.73 17.12
CA GLY A 118 1.80 -9.44 17.99
C GLY A 118 2.23 -8.81 19.31
N LEU A 119 2.21 -7.48 19.42
CA LEU A 119 2.72 -6.74 20.59
C LEU A 119 1.64 -6.38 21.60
N HIS A 120 0.40 -6.19 21.16
CA HIS A 120 -0.66 -5.60 21.99
C HIS A 120 -1.60 -6.63 22.62
N GLY A 121 -1.49 -7.91 22.21
CA GLY A 121 -2.36 -8.98 22.74
C GLY A 121 -3.84 -8.75 22.47
N VAL A 122 -4.17 -8.16 21.32
CA VAL A 122 -5.55 -7.84 20.95
C VAL A 122 -6.02 -8.49 19.65
N GLY A 123 -5.11 -8.93 18.76
CA GLY A 123 -5.47 -9.40 17.42
C GLY A 123 -6.54 -10.48 17.41
N ALA A 124 -6.33 -11.57 18.15
CA ALA A 124 -7.30 -12.68 18.21
C ALA A 124 -8.66 -12.25 18.76
N SER A 125 -8.70 -11.43 19.81
CA SER A 125 -9.93 -10.92 20.40
C SER A 125 -10.63 -9.89 19.51
N VAL A 126 -9.89 -9.10 18.74
CA VAL A 126 -10.43 -8.17 17.73
C VAL A 126 -11.09 -8.94 16.59
N VAL A 127 -10.43 -9.98 16.05
CA VAL A 127 -11.04 -10.82 15.01
C VAL A 127 -12.32 -11.48 15.53
N ASN A 128 -12.29 -12.00 16.75
CA ASN A 128 -13.48 -12.60 17.37
C ASN A 128 -14.63 -11.58 17.52
N ALA A 129 -14.34 -10.38 18.01
CA ALA A 129 -15.32 -9.31 18.18
C ALA A 129 -15.99 -8.86 16.87
N LEU A 130 -15.22 -8.88 15.76
CA LEU A 130 -15.66 -8.41 14.44
C LEU A 130 -16.15 -9.55 13.52
N SER A 131 -16.32 -10.75 14.07
CA SER A 131 -16.84 -11.91 13.36
C SER A 131 -18.30 -12.19 13.73
N ASP A 132 -19.06 -12.70 12.76
CA ASP A 132 -20.38 -13.28 12.97
C ASP A 132 -20.26 -14.54 13.83
N TRP A 133 -19.26 -15.37 13.52
CA TRP A 133 -18.85 -16.49 14.36
C TRP A 133 -17.35 -16.77 14.18
N LEU A 134 -16.75 -17.38 15.20
CA LEU A 134 -15.36 -17.82 15.19
C LEU A 134 -15.24 -19.18 15.87
N GLU A 135 -14.46 -20.09 15.28
CA GLU A 135 -14.18 -21.43 15.80
C GLU A 135 -12.68 -21.63 15.98
N VAL A 136 -12.31 -22.22 17.11
CA VAL A 136 -10.92 -22.56 17.42
C VAL A 136 -10.82 -24.06 17.68
N LYS A 137 -9.88 -24.72 16.97
CA LYS A 137 -9.45 -26.08 17.29
C LYS A 137 -7.98 -26.05 17.69
N VAL A 138 -7.67 -26.67 18.82
CA VAL A 138 -6.29 -26.80 19.31
C VAL A 138 -5.93 -28.28 19.38
N TYR A 139 -4.86 -28.65 18.71
CA TYR A 139 -4.30 -30.00 18.74
C TYR A 139 -3.19 -30.03 19.79
N LYS A 140 -3.38 -30.77 20.86
CA LYS A 140 -2.45 -30.81 21.98
C LYS A 140 -2.67 -32.01 22.88
N ASN A 141 -1.58 -32.63 23.36
CA ASN A 141 -1.63 -33.73 24.32
C ASN A 141 -2.57 -34.89 23.90
N GLY A 142 -2.51 -35.27 22.60
CA GLY A 142 -3.33 -36.36 22.05
C GLY A 142 -4.83 -36.06 21.90
N ASN A 143 -5.25 -34.81 22.09
CA ASN A 143 -6.65 -34.41 22.02
C ASN A 143 -6.87 -33.24 21.06
N VAL A 144 -8.09 -33.15 20.50
CA VAL A 144 -8.56 -31.99 19.73
C VAL A 144 -9.53 -31.22 20.61
N TYR A 145 -9.11 -30.06 21.08
CA TYR A 145 -9.92 -29.12 21.83
C TYR A 145 -10.66 -28.19 20.86
N TYR A 146 -11.90 -27.83 21.22
CA TYR A 146 -12.78 -27.01 20.40
C TYR A 146 -13.54 -26.00 21.23
N GLN A 147 -13.62 -24.78 20.71
CA GLN A 147 -14.47 -23.73 21.23
C GLN A 147 -15.03 -22.90 20.07
N ARG A 148 -16.30 -22.51 20.19
CA ARG A 148 -16.99 -21.62 19.24
C ARG A 148 -17.42 -20.35 19.96
N PHE A 149 -17.42 -19.27 19.20
CA PHE A 149 -17.87 -17.96 19.62
C PHE A 149 -18.88 -17.44 18.60
N SER A 150 -19.97 -16.85 19.11
CA SER A 150 -21.01 -16.20 18.33
C SER A 150 -20.73 -14.70 18.19
N ARG A 151 -21.56 -14.02 17.39
CA ARG A 151 -21.50 -12.59 17.12
C ARG A 151 -21.24 -11.75 18.38
N GLY A 152 -20.25 -10.86 18.28
CA GLY A 152 -19.78 -10.09 19.44
C GLY A 152 -18.71 -10.78 20.27
N GLY A 153 -18.30 -11.99 19.88
CA GLY A 153 -17.23 -12.76 20.51
C GLY A 153 -17.65 -13.48 21.79
N HIS A 154 -18.93 -13.76 21.95
CA HIS A 154 -19.45 -14.50 23.10
C HIS A 154 -19.23 -16.01 22.94
N PRO A 155 -18.64 -16.70 23.93
CA PRO A 155 -18.48 -18.15 23.85
C PRO A 155 -19.85 -18.86 23.92
N ASP A 156 -20.09 -19.76 22.96
CA ASP A 156 -21.32 -20.56 22.93
C ASP A 156 -21.32 -21.62 24.05
N GLU A 157 -20.15 -22.23 24.25
CA GLU A 157 -19.91 -23.26 25.27
C GLU A 157 -18.46 -23.14 25.80
N PRO A 158 -18.16 -23.69 26.97
CA PRO A 158 -16.79 -23.83 27.44
C PRO A 158 -15.93 -24.68 26.47
N LEU A 159 -14.61 -24.51 26.55
CA LEU A 159 -13.66 -25.34 25.81
C LEU A 159 -13.89 -26.81 26.08
N LYS A 160 -14.06 -27.62 25.04
CA LYS A 160 -14.34 -29.07 25.16
C LYS A 160 -13.44 -29.89 24.25
N ILE A 161 -13.18 -31.15 24.61
CA ILE A 161 -12.52 -32.12 23.76
C ILE A 161 -13.60 -32.72 22.84
N ILE A 162 -13.34 -32.65 21.53
CA ILE A 162 -14.25 -33.17 20.50
C ILE A 162 -13.74 -34.43 19.82
N ASP A 163 -12.42 -34.65 19.86
CA ASP A 163 -11.79 -35.78 19.19
C ASP A 163 -10.42 -36.09 19.83
N LYS A 164 -9.79 -37.17 19.38
CA LYS A 164 -8.39 -37.51 19.68
C LYS A 164 -7.53 -37.33 18.47
N CYS A 165 -6.26 -37.02 18.68
CA CYS A 165 -5.24 -36.95 17.63
C CYS A 165 -3.99 -37.69 18.09
N ASP A 166 -3.00 -37.82 17.20
CA ASP A 166 -1.70 -38.39 17.55
C ASP A 166 -1.04 -37.53 18.66
N GLU A 167 -0.34 -38.16 19.59
CA GLU A 167 0.24 -37.47 20.77
C GLU A 167 1.25 -36.38 20.41
N ASP A 168 1.98 -36.56 19.30
CA ASP A 168 2.95 -35.63 18.76
C ASP A 168 2.34 -34.55 17.87
N ARG A 169 1.05 -34.67 17.51
CA ARG A 169 0.35 -33.66 16.72
C ARG A 169 0.03 -32.44 17.57
N THR A 170 0.60 -31.30 17.16
CA THR A 170 0.32 -29.98 17.76
C THR A 170 -0.11 -28.98 16.71
N GLY A 171 -0.76 -27.90 17.11
CA GLY A 171 -1.13 -26.80 16.23
C GLY A 171 -2.43 -26.11 16.61
N THR A 172 -2.75 -25.08 15.88
CA THR A 172 -4.01 -24.34 16.03
C THR A 172 -4.71 -24.23 14.69
N THR A 173 -6.02 -24.34 14.69
CA THR A 173 -6.88 -24.02 13.53
C THR A 173 -7.92 -23.02 13.99
N VAL A 174 -7.98 -21.90 13.31
CA VAL A 174 -8.96 -20.83 13.54
C VAL A 174 -9.78 -20.66 12.27
N THR A 175 -11.09 -20.74 12.39
CA THR A 175 -12.01 -20.42 11.29
C THR A 175 -12.94 -19.30 11.75
N PHE A 176 -13.07 -18.26 10.94
CA PHE A 176 -13.94 -17.14 11.29
C PHE A 176 -14.68 -16.61 10.07
N LYS A 177 -15.84 -16.04 10.31
CA LYS A 177 -16.67 -15.37 9.30
C LYS A 177 -16.86 -13.92 9.71
N PRO A 178 -16.46 -12.95 8.87
CA PRO A 178 -16.66 -11.53 9.16
C PRO A 178 -18.13 -11.19 9.37
N ASP A 179 -18.39 -10.24 10.26
CA ASP A 179 -19.74 -9.78 10.59
C ASP A 179 -20.21 -8.77 9.53
N ASP A 180 -21.36 -9.05 8.90
CA ASP A 180 -22.01 -8.22 7.88
C ASP A 180 -22.55 -6.88 8.43
N GLU A 181 -22.80 -6.78 9.74
CA GLU A 181 -23.15 -5.51 10.39
C GLU A 181 -21.95 -4.54 10.49
N ILE A 182 -20.73 -5.07 10.48
CA ILE A 182 -19.48 -4.29 10.57
C ILE A 182 -18.91 -3.99 9.17
N PHE A 183 -18.83 -5.02 8.32
CA PHE A 183 -18.26 -4.92 6.97
C PHE A 183 -19.37 -4.78 5.94
N THR A 184 -19.91 -3.57 5.84
CA THR A 184 -21.08 -3.27 4.99
C THR A 184 -20.74 -3.09 3.50
N GLU A 185 -19.47 -2.82 3.16
CA GLU A 185 -19.06 -2.62 1.77
C GLU A 185 -18.83 -3.95 1.05
N THR A 186 -18.15 -4.89 1.68
CA THR A 186 -17.85 -6.21 1.12
C THR A 186 -17.51 -7.23 2.20
N LEU A 187 -17.90 -8.49 1.94
CA LEU A 187 -17.50 -9.67 2.71
C LEU A 187 -16.63 -10.62 1.88
N VAL A 188 -16.31 -10.22 0.65
CA VAL A 188 -15.57 -11.07 -0.31
C VAL A 188 -14.08 -10.80 -0.18
N TYR A 189 -13.33 -11.85 0.14
CA TYR A 189 -11.87 -11.78 0.16
C TYR A 189 -11.29 -11.81 -1.25
N ASP A 190 -10.33 -10.94 -1.50
CA ASP A 190 -9.52 -10.93 -2.72
C ASP A 190 -8.36 -11.93 -2.57
N TYR A 191 -8.30 -12.90 -3.48
CA TYR A 191 -7.28 -13.95 -3.47
C TYR A 191 -5.87 -13.39 -3.68
N ASP A 192 -5.71 -12.42 -4.60
CA ASP A 192 -4.40 -11.88 -4.95
C ASP A 192 -3.82 -11.00 -3.84
N ILE A 193 -4.67 -10.29 -3.11
CA ILE A 193 -4.25 -9.55 -1.90
C ILE A 193 -3.67 -10.53 -0.86
N LEU A 194 -4.39 -11.62 -0.58
CA LEU A 194 -3.93 -12.64 0.36
C LEU A 194 -2.65 -13.32 -0.15
N LYS A 195 -2.63 -13.72 -1.42
CA LYS A 195 -1.49 -14.36 -2.09
C LYS A 195 -0.21 -13.54 -1.97
N ASN A 196 -0.27 -12.25 -2.29
CA ASN A 196 0.90 -11.38 -2.26
C ASN A 196 1.48 -11.27 -0.85
N ARG A 197 0.63 -11.03 0.16
CA ARG A 197 1.09 -10.92 1.55
C ARG A 197 1.64 -12.24 2.10
N LEU A 198 1.00 -13.37 1.80
CA LEU A 198 1.48 -14.69 2.24
C LEU A 198 2.81 -15.07 1.59
N ARG A 199 3.00 -14.72 0.31
CA ARG A 199 4.28 -14.86 -0.39
C ARG A 199 5.38 -14.02 0.25
N GLU A 200 5.09 -12.78 0.60
CA GLU A 200 6.00 -11.88 1.33
C GLU A 200 6.43 -12.49 2.68
N LEU A 201 5.46 -12.97 3.47
CA LEU A 201 5.74 -13.61 4.76
C LEU A 201 6.60 -14.87 4.61
N ALA A 202 6.42 -15.64 3.53
CA ALA A 202 7.25 -16.80 3.25
C ALA A 202 8.71 -16.40 2.92
N PHE A 203 8.95 -15.30 2.20
CA PHE A 203 10.29 -14.77 1.97
C PHE A 203 10.97 -14.26 3.25
N LEU A 204 10.20 -13.63 4.15
CA LEU A 204 10.73 -13.11 5.42
C LEU A 204 11.04 -14.20 6.45
N ASN A 205 10.56 -15.43 6.23
CA ASN A 205 10.73 -16.57 7.15
C ASN A 205 11.27 -17.77 6.37
N LYS A 206 12.60 -17.88 6.29
CA LYS A 206 13.31 -18.95 5.56
C LYS A 206 12.79 -20.34 5.95
N GLY A 207 12.44 -21.17 4.95
CA GLY A 207 12.00 -22.55 5.12
C GLY A 207 10.56 -22.72 5.63
N LEU A 208 9.86 -21.64 5.98
CA LEU A 208 8.45 -21.70 6.34
C LEU A 208 7.60 -21.91 5.08
N ARG A 209 6.79 -22.96 5.09
CA ARG A 209 5.81 -23.22 4.03
C ARG A 209 4.49 -22.52 4.36
N ILE A 210 3.98 -21.73 3.42
CA ILE A 210 2.67 -21.12 3.52
C ILE A 210 1.87 -21.52 2.28
N THR A 211 0.66 -22.06 2.49
CA THR A 211 -0.21 -22.51 1.40
C THR A 211 -1.54 -21.76 1.47
N LEU A 212 -1.95 -21.15 0.38
CA LEU A 212 -3.25 -20.50 0.21
C LEU A 212 -4.15 -21.36 -0.66
N TYR A 213 -5.36 -21.63 -0.21
CA TYR A 213 -6.41 -22.32 -0.95
C TYR A 213 -7.61 -21.38 -1.15
N ASP A 214 -8.27 -21.48 -2.30
CA ASP A 214 -9.54 -20.82 -2.57
C ASP A 214 -10.59 -21.89 -2.93
N ASP A 215 -11.38 -22.29 -1.93
CA ASP A 215 -12.41 -23.33 -2.11
C ASP A 215 -13.64 -22.82 -2.91
N ARG A 216 -13.69 -21.52 -3.22
CA ARG A 216 -14.72 -20.94 -4.10
C ARG A 216 -14.49 -21.33 -5.55
N GLU A 217 -13.22 -21.56 -5.94
CA GLU A 217 -12.82 -21.97 -7.28
C GLU A 217 -12.13 -23.35 -7.26
N PRO A 218 -12.50 -24.27 -8.16
CA PRO A 218 -11.90 -25.60 -8.18
C PRO A 218 -10.38 -25.58 -8.42
N ASN A 219 -9.62 -26.26 -7.56
CA ASN A 219 -8.15 -26.44 -7.66
C ASN A 219 -7.32 -25.15 -7.58
N LYS A 220 -7.87 -24.04 -7.12
CA LYS A 220 -7.13 -22.78 -6.95
C LYS A 220 -6.32 -22.82 -5.67
N LYS A 221 -4.99 -22.93 -5.82
CA LYS A 221 -4.06 -22.89 -4.70
C LYS A 221 -2.69 -22.38 -5.11
N ASP A 222 -2.03 -21.71 -4.18
CA ASP A 222 -0.60 -21.33 -4.28
C ASP A 222 0.15 -21.81 -3.03
N SER A 223 1.40 -22.24 -3.18
CA SER A 223 2.24 -22.66 -2.05
C SER A 223 3.61 -22.02 -2.16
N PHE A 224 4.05 -21.39 -1.08
CA PHE A 224 5.28 -20.62 -0.99
C PHE A 224 6.21 -21.24 0.05
N CYS A 225 7.49 -21.41 -0.29
CA CYS A 225 8.53 -21.84 0.61
C CYS A 225 9.89 -21.44 0.01
N TYR A 226 10.63 -20.56 0.68
CA TYR A 226 11.87 -19.97 0.17
C TYR A 226 13.03 -20.20 1.13
N GLU A 227 14.01 -20.99 0.69
CA GLU A 227 15.20 -21.29 1.50
C GLU A 227 16.22 -20.15 1.50
N GLY A 228 16.28 -19.35 0.45
CA GLY A 228 17.14 -18.15 0.36
C GLY A 228 16.58 -16.92 1.07
N GLY A 229 15.30 -16.93 1.45
CA GLY A 229 14.68 -15.85 2.22
C GLY A 229 14.70 -14.50 1.51
N ILE A 230 15.20 -13.44 2.18
CA ILE A 230 15.19 -12.07 1.61
C ILE A 230 16.11 -11.91 0.39
N VAL A 231 17.08 -12.79 0.17
CA VAL A 231 17.91 -12.82 -1.04
C VAL A 231 17.09 -13.26 -2.25
N GLU A 232 16.33 -14.35 -2.12
CA GLU A 232 15.40 -14.78 -3.17
C GLU A 232 14.31 -13.74 -3.40
N TYR A 233 13.93 -13.00 -2.36
CA TYR A 233 12.97 -11.91 -2.49
C TYR A 233 13.51 -10.78 -3.37
N VAL A 234 14.75 -10.31 -3.13
CA VAL A 234 15.40 -9.31 -4.00
C VAL A 234 15.54 -9.84 -5.42
N GLN A 235 15.90 -11.13 -5.60
CA GLN A 235 16.00 -11.76 -6.90
C GLN A 235 14.66 -11.74 -7.65
N MET A 236 13.58 -12.08 -6.95
CA MET A 236 12.22 -12.03 -7.51
C MET A 236 11.82 -10.61 -7.92
N LEU A 237 12.07 -9.61 -7.07
CA LEU A 237 11.76 -8.21 -7.34
C LEU A 237 12.57 -7.63 -8.50
N ASN A 238 13.77 -8.16 -8.76
CA ASN A 238 14.64 -7.73 -9.84
C ASN A 238 14.49 -8.55 -11.14
N LYS A 239 13.65 -9.57 -11.17
CA LYS A 239 13.48 -10.46 -12.32
C LYS A 239 13.30 -9.73 -13.65
N ASN A 240 12.61 -8.58 -13.64
CA ASN A 240 12.27 -7.79 -14.82
C ASN A 240 12.94 -6.39 -14.81
N LYS A 241 14.01 -6.19 -14.02
CA LYS A 241 14.65 -4.87 -13.83
C LYS A 241 16.10 -4.81 -14.32
N ASN A 242 16.60 -5.85 -14.97
CA ASN A 242 17.97 -5.95 -15.47
C ASN A 242 19.02 -5.59 -14.40
N PRO A 243 19.36 -6.53 -13.48
CA PRO A 243 20.42 -6.32 -12.51
C PRO A 243 21.75 -5.94 -13.18
N ILE A 244 22.43 -4.90 -12.66
CA ILE A 244 23.71 -4.42 -13.22
C ILE A 244 24.94 -5.14 -12.65
N HIS A 245 24.77 -5.96 -11.62
CA HIS A 245 25.80 -6.81 -11.04
C HIS A 245 25.19 -8.14 -10.57
N GLU A 246 26.03 -9.20 -10.52
CA GLU A 246 25.56 -10.56 -10.25
C GLU A 246 25.18 -10.82 -8.79
N THR A 247 26.03 -10.34 -7.85
CA THR A 247 25.91 -10.70 -6.45
C THR A 247 24.83 -9.86 -5.77
N ILE A 248 23.85 -10.52 -5.16
CA ILE A 248 22.95 -9.89 -4.19
C ILE A 248 23.71 -9.81 -2.87
N LEU A 249 23.93 -8.63 -2.35
CA LEU A 249 24.54 -8.47 -1.02
C LEU A 249 23.58 -8.97 0.04
N ASP A 250 24.01 -9.94 0.84
CA ASP A 250 23.29 -10.48 1.99
C ASP A 250 24.04 -10.12 3.28
N VAL A 251 23.39 -9.36 4.11
CA VAL A 251 23.92 -8.88 5.40
C VAL A 251 23.09 -9.46 6.52
N SER A 252 23.72 -10.14 7.47
CA SER A 252 23.04 -10.60 8.69
C SER A 252 23.95 -10.36 9.89
N GLY A 253 23.38 -9.78 10.96
CA GLY A 253 24.11 -9.55 12.21
C GLY A 253 23.17 -9.43 13.39
N ILE A 254 23.71 -9.67 14.58
CA ILE A 254 22.97 -9.55 15.85
C ILE A 254 23.78 -8.67 16.79
N GLU A 255 23.12 -7.67 17.38
CA GLU A 255 23.70 -6.83 18.43
C GLU A 255 22.59 -6.47 19.43
N ASN A 256 22.83 -6.65 20.73
CA ASN A 256 21.86 -6.40 21.81
C ASN A 256 20.51 -7.12 21.60
N ASP A 257 20.54 -8.39 21.21
CA ASP A 257 19.36 -9.22 20.87
C ASP A 257 18.53 -8.70 19.68
N ILE A 258 19.01 -7.67 18.98
CA ILE A 258 18.40 -7.16 17.75
C ILE A 258 19.09 -7.80 16.56
N LYS A 259 18.34 -8.58 15.76
CA LYS A 259 18.83 -9.14 14.50
C LYS A 259 18.53 -8.18 13.37
N VAL A 260 19.54 -7.88 12.57
CA VAL A 260 19.46 -7.06 11.36
C VAL A 260 19.75 -7.95 10.16
N GLU A 261 18.86 -7.97 9.19
CA GLU A 261 19.03 -8.65 7.90
C GLU A 261 18.77 -7.63 6.79
N VAL A 262 19.69 -7.52 5.85
CA VAL A 262 19.53 -6.63 4.69
C VAL A 262 20.00 -7.37 3.45
N ALA A 263 19.17 -7.40 2.41
CA ALA A 263 19.58 -7.85 1.09
C ALA A 263 19.33 -6.75 0.07
N PHE A 264 20.29 -6.54 -0.87
CA PHE A 264 20.07 -5.58 -1.94
C PHE A 264 20.87 -5.92 -3.20
N GLN A 265 20.38 -5.36 -4.32
CA GLN A 265 21.03 -5.41 -5.63
C GLN A 265 20.63 -4.17 -6.43
N TYR A 266 21.56 -3.66 -7.27
CA TYR A 266 21.25 -2.58 -8.19
C TYR A 266 20.79 -3.13 -9.54
N ASN A 267 19.96 -2.35 -10.22
CA ASN A 267 19.40 -2.64 -11.53
C ASN A 267 19.41 -1.40 -12.43
N GLU A 268 19.02 -1.55 -13.69
CA GLU A 268 19.05 -0.46 -14.68
C GLU A 268 18.00 0.62 -14.44
N THR A 269 16.98 0.39 -13.63
CA THR A 269 15.91 1.36 -13.37
C THR A 269 16.43 2.62 -12.64
N TYR A 270 15.59 3.62 -12.54
CA TYR A 270 15.93 4.89 -11.88
C TYR A 270 15.29 5.04 -10.49
N ASN A 271 14.43 4.11 -10.13
CA ASN A 271 13.68 4.16 -8.88
C ASN A 271 14.43 3.46 -7.75
N ALA A 272 14.26 3.97 -6.52
CA ALA A 272 14.72 3.31 -5.30
C ALA A 272 13.57 2.48 -4.72
N ASN A 273 13.71 1.17 -4.71
CA ASN A 273 12.74 0.24 -4.15
C ASN A 273 13.29 -0.33 -2.84
N ILE A 274 12.97 0.33 -1.74
CA ILE A 274 13.40 -0.06 -0.39
C ILE A 274 12.17 -0.47 0.40
N TYR A 275 12.15 -1.72 0.86
CA TYR A 275 11.08 -2.28 1.66
C TYR A 275 11.62 -2.67 3.02
N SER A 276 10.99 -2.18 4.08
CA SER A 276 11.46 -2.37 5.44
C SER A 276 10.43 -3.06 6.33
N PHE A 277 10.93 -3.94 7.20
CA PHE A 277 10.12 -4.81 8.04
C PHE A 277 10.68 -4.86 9.46
N VAL A 278 9.78 -4.93 10.44
CA VAL A 278 10.11 -5.16 11.85
C VAL A 278 9.23 -6.30 12.36
N ASN A 279 9.85 -7.40 12.79
CA ASN A 279 9.14 -8.62 13.23
C ASN A 279 8.10 -9.09 12.20
N ASN A 280 8.46 -9.07 10.91
CA ASN A 280 7.63 -9.38 9.76
C ASN A 280 6.48 -8.40 9.46
N ILE A 281 6.36 -7.31 10.22
CA ILE A 281 5.40 -6.23 9.96
C ILE A 281 6.03 -5.24 8.99
N THR A 282 5.33 -4.92 7.92
CA THR A 282 5.74 -3.91 6.94
C THR A 282 5.71 -2.52 7.57
N THR A 283 6.79 -1.76 7.37
CA THR A 283 6.92 -0.37 7.84
C THR A 283 6.98 0.58 6.65
N PRO A 284 5.85 0.93 6.01
CA PRO A 284 5.84 1.74 4.79
C PRO A 284 6.39 3.15 4.98
N GLU A 285 6.32 3.70 6.19
CA GLU A 285 6.94 4.97 6.56
C GLU A 285 8.39 4.82 7.05
N GLY A 286 8.95 3.61 6.95
CA GLY A 286 10.32 3.32 7.36
C GLY A 286 10.53 3.37 8.88
N GLY A 287 11.50 4.14 9.32
CA GLY A 287 11.86 4.33 10.70
C GLY A 287 13.36 4.23 10.94
N THR A 288 13.75 4.11 12.20
CA THR A 288 15.17 4.17 12.63
C THR A 288 16.05 3.09 11.99
N HIS A 289 15.52 1.91 11.68
CA HIS A 289 16.24 0.84 11.00
C HIS A 289 16.58 1.20 9.55
N GLU A 290 15.63 1.72 8.82
CA GLU A 290 15.81 2.16 7.44
C GLU A 290 16.74 3.39 7.39
N ASP A 291 16.56 4.35 8.28
CA ASP A 291 17.45 5.50 8.41
C ASP A 291 18.91 5.09 8.63
N GLY A 292 19.15 4.09 9.49
CA GLY A 292 20.48 3.55 9.75
C GLY A 292 21.15 3.00 8.49
N VAL A 293 20.43 2.15 7.75
CA VAL A 293 20.92 1.54 6.50
C VAL A 293 21.15 2.59 5.42
N ARG A 294 20.21 3.52 5.21
CA ARG A 294 20.33 4.60 4.21
C ARG A 294 21.53 5.52 4.49
N ARG A 295 21.76 5.87 5.74
CA ARG A 295 22.93 6.67 6.17
C ARG A 295 24.23 5.93 5.92
N ALA A 296 24.30 4.65 6.32
CA ALA A 296 25.47 3.80 6.10
C ALA A 296 25.78 3.65 4.61
N LEU A 297 24.78 3.39 3.76
CA LEU A 297 24.94 3.28 2.31
C LEU A 297 25.60 4.54 1.72
N THR A 298 25.03 5.71 2.04
CA THR A 298 25.56 6.99 1.53
C THR A 298 26.97 7.26 2.02
N ARG A 299 27.25 7.05 3.29
CA ARG A 299 28.56 7.28 3.90
C ARG A 299 29.63 6.36 3.35
N VAL A 300 29.33 5.07 3.24
CA VAL A 300 30.30 4.05 2.77
C VAL A 300 30.63 4.25 1.30
N LEU A 301 29.63 4.50 0.42
CA LEU A 301 29.88 4.76 -1.00
C LEU A 301 30.68 6.05 -1.21
N ASN A 302 30.41 7.13 -0.48
CA ASN A 302 31.24 8.34 -0.54
C ASN A 302 32.69 8.07 -0.12
N LYS A 303 32.91 7.35 1.01
CA LYS A 303 34.23 6.96 1.47
C LYS A 303 34.97 6.12 0.43
N TYR A 304 34.28 5.17 -0.19
CA TYR A 304 34.83 4.32 -1.24
C TYR A 304 35.15 5.13 -2.52
N ALA A 305 34.28 6.04 -2.93
CA ALA A 305 34.49 6.92 -4.09
C ALA A 305 35.74 7.79 -3.94
N VAL A 306 35.98 8.33 -2.75
CA VAL A 306 37.20 9.10 -2.45
C VAL A 306 38.44 8.21 -2.43
N SER A 307 38.36 7.03 -1.81
CA SER A 307 39.50 6.10 -1.71
C SER A 307 39.95 5.55 -3.06
N THR A 308 39.04 5.39 -4.02
CA THR A 308 39.32 4.93 -5.39
C THR A 308 39.67 6.07 -6.34
N GLY A 309 39.59 7.33 -5.89
CA GLY A 309 39.85 8.52 -6.72
C GLY A 309 38.73 8.86 -7.71
N ALA A 310 37.57 8.20 -7.63
CA ALA A 310 36.39 8.52 -8.44
C ALA A 310 35.78 9.88 -8.06
N LEU A 311 35.90 10.27 -6.79
CA LEU A 311 35.62 11.62 -6.30
C LEU A 311 36.90 12.22 -5.72
N LYS A 312 37.15 13.48 -6.01
CA LYS A 312 38.21 14.24 -5.36
C LYS A 312 37.72 14.74 -4.00
N GLN A 313 38.66 15.02 -3.09
CA GLN A 313 38.36 15.48 -1.74
C GLN A 313 37.56 16.80 -1.67
N ASN A 314 37.61 17.61 -2.76
CA ASN A 314 36.91 18.90 -2.88
C ASN A 314 35.65 18.81 -3.77
N ASP A 315 35.33 17.66 -4.34
CA ASP A 315 34.10 17.49 -5.13
C ASP A 315 32.88 17.40 -4.21
N ASP A 316 31.72 17.79 -4.72
CA ASP A 316 30.46 17.60 -3.99
C ASP A 316 30.21 16.11 -3.72
N PRO A 317 29.88 15.71 -2.50
CA PRO A 317 29.63 14.31 -2.18
C PRO A 317 28.35 13.81 -2.87
N LEU A 318 28.28 12.49 -3.06
CA LEU A 318 27.05 11.82 -3.51
C LEU A 318 25.96 12.02 -2.44
N THR A 319 24.77 12.40 -2.88
CA THR A 319 23.59 12.50 -2.00
C THR A 319 22.95 11.12 -1.77
N GLY A 320 22.03 11.05 -0.81
CA GLY A 320 21.25 9.84 -0.58
C GLY A 320 20.49 9.37 -1.82
N ASP A 321 19.92 10.28 -2.61
CA ASP A 321 19.19 9.95 -3.82
C ASP A 321 20.12 9.41 -4.92
N ASP A 322 21.32 9.97 -5.05
CA ASP A 322 22.31 9.51 -6.05
C ASP A 322 22.70 8.04 -5.80
N VAL A 323 22.91 7.67 -4.54
CA VAL A 323 23.34 6.30 -4.17
C VAL A 323 22.18 5.30 -4.13
N ARG A 324 20.93 5.76 -4.10
CA ARG A 324 19.76 4.89 -4.11
C ARG A 324 19.16 4.68 -5.51
N GLU A 325 19.58 5.43 -6.53
CA GLU A 325 19.05 5.25 -7.89
C GLU A 325 19.26 3.81 -8.38
N GLY A 326 18.17 3.12 -8.71
CA GLY A 326 18.16 1.75 -9.23
C GLY A 326 18.43 0.67 -8.18
N ILE A 327 18.27 0.94 -6.89
CA ILE A 327 18.43 -0.06 -5.85
C ILE A 327 17.11 -0.80 -5.58
N THR A 328 17.19 -2.12 -5.43
CA THR A 328 16.15 -2.94 -4.80
C THR A 328 16.72 -3.48 -3.50
N MET A 329 16.10 -3.15 -2.36
CA MET A 329 16.61 -3.46 -1.02
C MET A 329 15.49 -3.93 -0.11
N ILE A 330 15.74 -5.02 0.63
CA ILE A 330 14.90 -5.51 1.71
C ILE A 330 15.66 -5.30 3.02
N ILE A 331 15.01 -4.69 4.01
CA ILE A 331 15.54 -4.49 5.37
C ILE A 331 14.60 -5.20 6.33
N SER A 332 15.07 -6.20 7.04
CA SER A 332 14.30 -6.97 8.04
C SER A 332 14.97 -6.89 9.41
N ILE A 333 14.23 -6.40 10.39
CA ILE A 333 14.68 -6.34 11.79
C ILE A 333 13.86 -7.30 12.63
N LYS A 334 14.53 -8.06 13.50
CA LYS A 334 13.89 -8.81 14.57
C LYS A 334 14.28 -8.16 15.90
N HIS A 335 13.30 -7.57 16.57
CA HIS A 335 13.46 -6.80 17.79
C HIS A 335 12.61 -7.37 18.92
N PRO A 336 13.16 -7.61 20.12
CA PRO A 336 12.40 -8.19 21.23
C PRO A 336 11.29 -7.27 21.76
N ASN A 337 11.46 -5.95 21.67
CA ASN A 337 10.48 -4.97 22.15
C ASN A 337 10.40 -3.76 21.21
N PRO A 338 9.84 -3.89 20.00
CA PRO A 338 9.75 -2.79 19.06
C PRO A 338 8.72 -1.75 19.49
N GLN A 339 9.06 -0.48 19.26
CA GLN A 339 8.19 0.68 19.52
C GLN A 339 7.84 1.32 18.19
N PHE A 340 6.56 1.37 17.87
CA PHE A 340 6.07 1.98 16.65
C PHE A 340 5.41 3.33 16.90
N GLU A 341 5.49 4.21 15.91
CA GLU A 341 4.69 5.43 15.90
C GLU A 341 3.24 5.06 15.50
N GLY A 342 2.33 5.02 16.47
CA GLY A 342 0.91 4.73 16.27
C GLY A 342 0.53 3.23 16.23
N GLN A 343 -0.79 2.98 16.27
CA GLN A 343 -1.37 1.63 16.32
C GLN A 343 -1.20 0.85 15.01
N THR A 344 -1.14 1.52 13.90
CA THR A 344 -0.98 0.92 12.55
C THR A 344 0.42 0.38 12.26
N LYS A 345 1.39 0.61 13.19
CA LYS A 345 2.76 0.08 13.14
C LYS A 345 3.55 0.47 11.87
N THR A 346 3.24 1.61 11.27
CA THR A 346 3.79 2.04 9.97
C THR A 346 5.25 2.48 10.03
N LYS A 347 5.76 2.87 11.22
CA LYS A 347 7.09 3.43 11.41
C LYS A 347 7.73 2.98 12.72
N LEU A 348 8.99 2.54 12.67
CA LEU A 348 9.75 2.15 13.87
C LEU A 348 10.37 3.36 14.55
N GLY A 349 10.14 3.50 15.88
CA GLY A 349 10.63 4.61 16.70
C GLY A 349 11.89 4.33 17.52
N ASN A 350 12.26 3.07 17.76
CA ASN A 350 13.41 2.68 18.60
C ASN A 350 14.72 3.35 18.17
N SER A 351 15.25 4.29 18.95
CA SER A 351 16.42 5.10 18.59
C SER A 351 17.72 4.29 18.48
N GLU A 352 17.89 3.25 19.30
CA GLU A 352 19.07 2.36 19.34
C GLU A 352 19.24 1.57 18.04
N VAL A 353 18.15 1.24 17.37
CA VAL A 353 18.17 0.44 16.14
C VAL A 353 18.92 1.15 15.01
N ARG A 354 18.86 2.50 14.95
CA ARG A 354 19.56 3.27 13.92
C ARG A 354 21.08 3.02 13.95
N ALA A 355 21.69 3.06 15.12
CA ALA A 355 23.13 2.86 15.26
C ALA A 355 23.54 1.40 15.00
N ILE A 356 22.72 0.43 15.43
CA ILE A 356 22.95 -1.01 15.23
C ILE A 356 22.87 -1.34 13.73
N ALA A 357 21.82 -0.89 13.05
CA ALA A 357 21.63 -1.11 11.61
C ALA A 357 22.74 -0.46 10.78
N ASP A 358 23.11 0.81 11.10
CA ASP A 358 24.24 1.50 10.46
C ASP A 358 25.53 0.70 10.62
N LYS A 359 25.87 0.26 11.81
CA LYS A 359 27.12 -0.46 12.11
C LYS A 359 27.18 -1.79 11.36
N ILE A 360 26.16 -2.64 11.49
CA ILE A 360 26.14 -3.97 10.88
C ILE A 360 26.22 -3.85 9.37
N PHE A 361 25.39 -2.97 8.80
CA PHE A 361 25.33 -2.79 7.34
C PHE A 361 26.61 -2.18 6.78
N SER A 362 27.17 -1.13 7.41
CA SER A 362 28.39 -0.48 6.93
C SER A 362 29.59 -1.42 6.90
N GLN A 363 29.77 -2.26 7.93
CA GLN A 363 30.87 -3.24 7.97
C GLN A 363 30.76 -4.27 6.84
N ALA A 364 29.55 -4.76 6.56
CA ALA A 364 29.32 -5.72 5.49
C ALA A 364 29.49 -5.07 4.11
N LEU A 365 28.98 -3.86 3.92
CA LEU A 365 29.10 -3.13 2.65
C LEU A 365 30.57 -2.76 2.36
N GLU A 366 31.34 -2.27 3.34
CA GLU A 366 32.77 -1.99 3.17
C GLU A 366 33.53 -3.25 2.74
N ARG A 367 33.24 -4.38 3.36
CA ARG A 367 33.85 -5.67 2.99
C ARG A 367 33.48 -6.05 1.57
N PHE A 368 32.19 -6.01 1.22
CA PHE A 368 31.72 -6.36 -0.14
C PHE A 368 32.40 -5.54 -1.22
N LEU A 369 32.49 -4.20 -1.03
CA LEU A 369 33.13 -3.31 -2.01
C LEU A 369 34.62 -3.60 -2.19
N MET A 370 35.32 -4.03 -1.10
CA MET A 370 36.73 -4.40 -1.18
C MET A 370 36.95 -5.80 -1.81
N GLU A 371 36.06 -6.76 -1.54
CA GLU A 371 36.16 -8.11 -2.05
C GLU A 371 35.69 -8.23 -3.52
N ASN A 372 34.85 -7.28 -3.99
CA ASN A 372 34.25 -7.31 -5.32
C ASN A 372 34.49 -5.99 -6.10
N PRO A 373 35.74 -5.63 -6.42
CA PRO A 373 36.06 -4.31 -6.97
C PRO A 373 35.39 -4.01 -8.32
N ASP A 374 35.16 -5.01 -9.17
CA ASP A 374 34.48 -4.84 -10.45
C ASP A 374 33.00 -4.47 -10.25
N GLN A 375 32.30 -5.19 -9.37
CA GLN A 375 30.90 -4.89 -9.04
C GLN A 375 30.79 -3.55 -8.29
N ALA A 376 31.72 -3.27 -7.38
CA ALA A 376 31.78 -2.01 -6.67
C ALA A 376 31.95 -0.82 -7.64
N LYS A 377 32.77 -0.97 -8.69
CA LYS A 377 32.93 0.03 -9.74
C LYS A 377 31.61 0.28 -10.48
N ILE A 378 30.89 -0.77 -10.87
CA ILE A 378 29.57 -0.67 -11.54
C ILE A 378 28.58 0.11 -10.67
N ILE A 379 28.49 -0.22 -9.38
CA ILE A 379 27.61 0.44 -8.41
C ILE A 379 28.00 1.94 -8.27
N LEU A 380 29.30 2.21 -8.18
CA LEU A 380 29.80 3.58 -8.07
C LEU A 380 29.53 4.39 -9.34
N ASP A 381 29.77 3.82 -10.53
CA ASP A 381 29.51 4.45 -11.81
C ASP A 381 28.02 4.80 -11.99
N LYS A 382 27.10 3.94 -11.51
CA LYS A 382 25.65 4.21 -11.46
C LYS A 382 25.37 5.44 -10.59
N SER A 383 25.89 5.46 -9.37
CA SER A 383 25.70 6.57 -8.42
C SER A 383 26.31 7.89 -8.91
N MET A 384 27.51 7.83 -9.52
CA MET A 384 28.16 9.00 -10.13
C MET A 384 27.37 9.55 -11.33
N THR A 385 26.75 8.66 -12.09
CA THR A 385 25.91 9.06 -13.23
C THR A 385 24.62 9.72 -12.75
N ALA A 386 24.00 9.21 -11.68
CA ALA A 386 22.86 9.83 -11.01
C ALA A 386 23.20 11.24 -10.49
N SER A 387 24.35 11.39 -9.82
CA SER A 387 24.82 12.68 -9.31
C SER A 387 25.02 13.72 -10.43
N ARG A 388 25.65 13.32 -11.55
CA ARG A 388 25.81 14.21 -12.72
C ARG A 388 24.47 14.67 -13.27
N ALA A 389 23.48 13.77 -13.37
CA ALA A 389 22.14 14.10 -13.84
C ALA A 389 21.43 15.07 -12.89
N ARG A 390 21.51 14.84 -11.57
CA ARG A 390 20.95 15.74 -10.54
C ARG A 390 21.56 17.15 -10.63
N VAL A 391 22.88 17.24 -10.73
CA VAL A 391 23.58 18.53 -10.87
C VAL A 391 23.17 19.24 -12.16
N ALA A 392 23.07 18.52 -13.27
CA ALA A 392 22.61 19.07 -14.55
C ALA A 392 21.16 19.58 -14.45
N ALA A 393 20.27 18.82 -13.81
CA ALA A 393 18.89 19.20 -13.56
C ALA A 393 18.80 20.46 -12.67
N LYS A 394 19.58 20.53 -11.59
CA LYS A 394 19.64 21.71 -10.72
C LYS A 394 20.10 22.95 -11.49
N LYS A 395 21.16 22.84 -12.28
CA LYS A 395 21.68 23.94 -13.12
C LYS A 395 20.64 24.41 -14.14
N ALA A 396 19.94 23.48 -14.78
CA ALA A 396 18.86 23.81 -15.70
C ALA A 396 17.72 24.59 -15.02
N ARG A 397 17.31 24.16 -13.81
CA ARG A 397 16.31 24.88 -13.00
C ARG A 397 16.77 26.29 -12.62
N GLU A 398 18.00 26.45 -12.15
CA GLU A 398 18.55 27.76 -11.79
C GLU A 398 18.60 28.72 -12.98
N LEU A 399 18.99 28.23 -14.17
CA LEU A 399 18.96 29.01 -15.40
C LEU A 399 17.52 29.42 -15.79
N THR A 400 16.56 28.54 -15.63
CA THR A 400 15.13 28.83 -15.86
C THR A 400 14.60 29.83 -14.83
N ARG A 401 14.96 29.68 -13.56
CA ARG A 401 14.56 30.60 -12.47
C ARG A 401 15.14 32.01 -12.64
N ARG A 402 16.37 32.16 -13.20
CA ARG A 402 16.97 33.45 -13.56
C ARG A 402 16.34 34.09 -14.81
N LYS A 403 15.71 33.28 -15.68
CA LYS A 403 14.87 33.77 -16.81
C LYS A 403 13.41 33.99 -16.41
N GLY A 404 13.08 33.72 -15.16
CA GLY A 404 11.76 33.39 -14.60
C GLY A 404 10.72 34.50 -14.53
N ASP A 405 10.97 35.76 -14.88
CA ASP A 405 9.89 36.74 -15.04
C ASP A 405 9.03 36.52 -16.29
N LEU A 406 9.59 35.84 -17.31
CA LEU A 406 8.89 35.50 -18.55
C LEU A 406 8.22 34.11 -18.51
N ASP A 407 8.81 33.13 -17.79
CA ASP A 407 8.26 31.79 -17.67
C ASP A 407 7.06 31.71 -16.68
N VAL A 408 7.03 32.58 -15.65
CA VAL A 408 5.89 32.74 -14.77
C VAL A 408 4.64 33.16 -15.55
N THR A 409 4.80 34.00 -16.57
CA THR A 409 3.69 34.44 -17.42
C THR A 409 3.13 33.28 -18.27
N ASN A 410 3.98 32.36 -18.73
CA ASN A 410 3.55 31.16 -19.47
C ASN A 410 2.87 30.13 -18.55
N PHE A 411 3.32 29.99 -17.30
CA PHE A 411 2.71 29.13 -16.30
C PHE A 411 1.28 29.62 -15.94
N TYR A 412 1.11 30.91 -15.69
CA TYR A 412 -0.22 31.51 -15.43
C TYR A 412 -1.17 31.40 -16.63
N GLY A 413 -0.64 31.21 -17.87
CA GLY A 413 -1.46 31.01 -19.05
C GLY A 413 -2.10 29.62 -19.16
N LYS A 414 -1.49 28.58 -18.56
CA LYS A 414 -2.01 27.18 -18.59
C LYS A 414 -2.89 26.87 -17.39
N LEU A 415 -2.50 27.25 -16.18
CA LEU A 415 -3.26 27.00 -14.96
C LEU A 415 -4.35 28.06 -14.78
N SER A 416 -5.60 27.64 -14.81
CA SER A 416 -6.72 28.45 -14.36
C SER A 416 -6.94 28.20 -12.85
N ASP A 417 -6.25 28.97 -12.01
CA ASP A 417 -6.24 28.78 -10.56
C ASP A 417 -7.56 29.18 -9.88
N CYS A 418 -7.81 28.67 -8.68
CA CYS A 418 -8.94 29.06 -7.83
C CYS A 418 -8.61 30.31 -6.99
N LYS A 419 -9.65 30.95 -6.47
CA LYS A 419 -9.51 32.19 -5.70
C LYS A 419 -9.20 31.95 -4.22
N SER A 420 -9.72 30.86 -3.62
CA SER A 420 -9.44 30.50 -2.24
C SER A 420 -7.95 30.22 -2.04
N LYS A 421 -7.44 30.54 -0.86
CA LYS A 421 -6.08 30.25 -0.41
C LYS A 421 -6.05 29.13 0.63
N ASP A 422 -7.21 28.66 1.05
CA ASP A 422 -7.33 27.52 1.95
C ASP A 422 -7.23 26.21 1.13
N ALA A 423 -6.10 25.54 1.27
CA ALA A 423 -5.82 24.29 0.54
C ALA A 423 -6.88 23.20 0.85
N SER A 424 -7.48 23.22 2.04
CA SER A 424 -8.48 22.22 2.47
C SER A 424 -9.77 22.28 1.66
N GLU A 425 -10.11 23.48 1.13
CA GLU A 425 -11.28 23.72 0.29
C GLU A 425 -10.96 23.60 -1.21
N CYS A 426 -9.66 23.70 -1.57
CA CYS A 426 -9.22 23.77 -2.95
C CYS A 426 -9.03 22.41 -3.58
N GLU A 427 -9.43 22.30 -4.84
CA GLU A 427 -9.24 21.12 -5.67
C GLU A 427 -8.72 21.50 -7.05
N ILE A 428 -7.88 20.64 -7.65
CA ILE A 428 -7.35 20.85 -8.99
C ILE A 428 -7.75 19.69 -9.90
N PHE A 429 -8.29 20.02 -11.08
CA PHE A 429 -8.61 19.07 -12.13
C PHE A 429 -7.49 19.06 -13.17
N LEU A 430 -6.88 17.89 -13.37
CA LEU A 430 -5.96 17.62 -14.47
C LEU A 430 -6.78 17.12 -15.65
N VAL A 431 -6.99 17.98 -16.64
CA VAL A 431 -7.96 17.76 -17.73
C VAL A 431 -7.24 17.42 -19.02
N GLU A 432 -7.70 16.38 -19.71
CA GLU A 432 -7.18 16.01 -21.02
C GLU A 432 -7.58 17.02 -22.09
N GLY A 433 -6.57 17.65 -22.70
CA GLY A 433 -6.73 18.53 -23.85
C GLY A 433 -7.25 19.93 -23.56
N ASP A 434 -7.00 20.83 -24.50
CA ASP A 434 -7.41 22.25 -24.40
C ASP A 434 -8.93 22.42 -24.58
N SER A 435 -9.60 21.53 -25.32
CA SER A 435 -11.06 21.59 -25.57
C SER A 435 -11.86 21.33 -24.29
N ALA A 436 -11.65 20.17 -23.67
CA ALA A 436 -12.29 19.83 -22.39
C ALA A 436 -11.86 20.78 -21.27
N GLY A 437 -10.58 21.22 -21.29
CA GLY A 437 -10.07 22.25 -20.40
C GLY A 437 -10.84 23.57 -20.52
N GLY A 438 -11.18 23.98 -21.72
CA GLY A 438 -11.98 25.20 -21.97
C GLY A 438 -13.41 25.12 -21.45
N SER A 439 -14.09 23.95 -21.61
CA SER A 439 -15.40 23.68 -21.02
C SER A 439 -15.32 23.65 -19.49
N ALA A 440 -14.31 22.97 -18.93
CA ALA A 440 -14.10 22.90 -17.48
C ALA A 440 -13.84 24.27 -16.83
N ILE A 441 -13.05 25.14 -17.48
CA ILE A 441 -12.80 26.49 -17.00
C ILE A 441 -14.08 27.31 -16.93
N LYS A 442 -15.00 27.16 -17.90
CA LYS A 442 -16.28 27.85 -17.92
C LYS A 442 -17.28 27.28 -16.91
N GLY A 443 -17.28 25.95 -16.73
CA GLY A 443 -18.20 25.25 -15.83
C GLY A 443 -17.82 25.25 -14.34
N ARG A 444 -16.54 25.48 -13.99
CA ARG A 444 -16.00 25.32 -12.65
C ARG A 444 -16.55 26.32 -11.62
N ASN A 445 -16.51 25.94 -10.36
CA ASN A 445 -16.58 26.90 -9.26
C ASN A 445 -15.22 27.61 -9.11
N SER A 446 -15.12 28.84 -9.58
CA SER A 446 -13.85 29.60 -9.55
C SER A 446 -13.32 29.94 -8.14
N MET A 447 -14.11 29.72 -7.11
CA MET A 447 -13.66 29.95 -5.72
C MET A 447 -12.72 28.83 -5.26
N THR A 448 -13.07 27.58 -5.53
CA THR A 448 -12.39 26.39 -4.96
C THR A 448 -11.80 25.44 -6.00
N GLN A 449 -12.20 25.55 -7.28
CA GLN A 449 -11.75 24.65 -8.33
C GLN A 449 -10.73 25.29 -9.26
N ALA A 450 -9.56 24.67 -9.39
CA ALA A 450 -8.53 24.99 -10.37
C ALA A 450 -8.54 23.99 -11.53
N ILE A 451 -8.21 24.44 -12.73
CA ILE A 451 -8.15 23.62 -13.94
C ILE A 451 -6.75 23.72 -14.54
N LEU A 452 -6.14 22.58 -14.80
CA LEU A 452 -4.87 22.44 -15.51
C LEU A 452 -5.07 21.54 -16.73
N PRO A 453 -5.23 22.10 -17.94
CA PRO A 453 -5.26 21.33 -19.18
C PRO A 453 -3.90 20.69 -19.46
N LEU A 454 -3.90 19.41 -19.84
CA LEU A 454 -2.72 18.66 -20.23
C LEU A 454 -2.71 18.49 -21.76
N ARG A 455 -1.59 18.82 -22.41
CA ARG A 455 -1.45 18.70 -23.85
C ARG A 455 -0.95 17.33 -24.26
N GLY A 456 -1.87 16.38 -24.36
CA GLY A 456 -1.59 15.02 -24.79
C GLY A 456 -0.90 14.15 -23.73
N LYS A 457 -0.24 13.10 -24.19
CA LYS A 457 0.41 12.10 -23.32
C LYS A 457 1.65 12.68 -22.65
N ILE A 458 1.68 12.68 -21.32
CA ILE A 458 2.87 13.09 -20.55
C ILE A 458 4.00 12.06 -20.71
N LEU A 459 5.21 12.46 -20.33
CA LEU A 459 6.37 11.56 -20.33
C LEU A 459 6.14 10.38 -19.37
N ASN A 460 6.40 9.16 -19.84
CA ASN A 460 6.43 7.98 -18.97
C ASN A 460 7.67 8.05 -18.06
N VAL A 461 7.46 8.37 -16.79
CA VAL A 461 8.53 8.53 -15.80
C VAL A 461 9.11 7.21 -15.32
N GLU A 462 8.46 6.07 -15.59
CA GLU A 462 9.03 4.74 -15.32
C GLU A 462 10.28 4.49 -16.16
N LYS A 463 10.31 5.04 -17.39
CA LYS A 463 11.39 4.93 -18.38
C LYS A 463 12.29 6.14 -18.44
N ALA A 464 12.16 7.10 -17.55
CA ALA A 464 12.87 8.36 -17.65
C ALA A 464 13.58 8.70 -16.35
N ARG A 465 14.83 9.11 -16.48
CA ARG A 465 15.58 9.67 -15.37
C ARG A 465 14.96 10.99 -14.91
N LEU A 466 15.22 11.34 -13.66
CA LEU A 466 14.68 12.53 -13.01
C LEU A 466 14.97 13.83 -13.79
N ASP A 467 16.19 13.99 -14.33
CA ASP A 467 16.58 15.15 -15.13
C ASP A 467 15.72 15.30 -16.40
N ARG A 468 15.44 14.19 -17.09
CA ARG A 468 14.55 14.16 -18.25
C ARG A 468 13.10 14.44 -17.86
N ALA A 469 12.62 13.86 -16.76
CA ALA A 469 11.29 14.14 -16.24
C ALA A 469 11.12 15.62 -15.92
N LEU A 470 12.11 16.24 -15.26
CA LEU A 470 12.12 17.66 -14.93
C LEU A 470 12.32 18.60 -16.13
N SER A 471 12.86 18.11 -17.24
CA SER A 471 12.92 18.88 -18.48
C SER A 471 11.58 18.89 -19.24
N ASN A 472 10.67 17.95 -18.94
CA ASN A 472 9.33 17.89 -19.53
C ASN A 472 8.46 19.03 -19.00
N GLU A 473 7.83 19.78 -19.92
CA GLU A 473 7.07 20.99 -19.59
C GLU A 473 5.80 20.66 -18.76
N GLU A 474 5.06 19.60 -19.13
CA GLU A 474 3.84 19.22 -18.44
C GLU A 474 4.13 18.77 -17.00
N ILE A 475 5.18 17.96 -16.80
CA ILE A 475 5.59 17.51 -15.47
C ILE A 475 6.02 18.70 -14.60
N ARG A 476 6.81 19.65 -15.14
CA ARG A 476 7.18 20.87 -14.41
C ARG A 476 5.96 21.70 -14.02
N THR A 477 5.00 21.81 -14.92
CA THR A 477 3.76 22.54 -14.66
C THR A 477 2.97 21.90 -13.50
N ILE A 478 2.86 20.56 -13.47
CA ILE A 478 2.22 19.82 -12.38
C ILE A 478 2.96 20.04 -11.06
N ILE A 479 4.29 19.88 -11.03
CA ILE A 479 5.12 20.11 -9.82
C ILE A 479 4.90 21.53 -9.28
N THR A 480 4.91 22.52 -10.16
CA THR A 480 4.73 23.93 -9.78
C THR A 480 3.31 24.20 -9.29
N ALA A 481 2.29 23.61 -9.92
CA ALA A 481 0.90 23.74 -9.51
C ALA A 481 0.67 23.19 -8.10
N PHE A 482 1.24 22.03 -7.76
CA PHE A 482 1.06 21.41 -6.44
C PHE A 482 1.80 22.18 -5.33
N GLY A 483 2.96 22.74 -5.62
CA GLY A 483 3.76 23.52 -4.68
C GLY A 483 4.58 22.70 -3.68
N THR A 484 4.46 21.37 -3.67
CA THR A 484 5.12 20.46 -2.71
C THR A 484 6.60 20.23 -2.99
N GLY A 485 7.08 20.53 -4.20
CA GLY A 485 8.39 20.04 -4.66
C GLY A 485 8.36 18.55 -4.94
N ILE A 486 9.54 17.94 -5.15
CA ILE A 486 9.75 16.49 -5.35
C ILE A 486 11.09 16.06 -4.76
N GLY A 487 11.24 14.75 -4.47
CA GLY A 487 12.47 14.17 -3.90
C GLY A 487 12.79 14.74 -2.52
N GLU A 488 14.04 15.16 -2.29
CA GLU A 488 14.48 15.72 -1.00
C GLU A 488 13.81 17.04 -0.62
N GLU A 489 13.27 17.79 -1.61
CA GLU A 489 12.58 19.06 -1.38
C GLU A 489 11.07 18.87 -1.17
N PHE A 490 10.57 17.63 -1.18
CA PHE A 490 9.15 17.35 -1.04
C PHE A 490 8.64 17.71 0.35
N ASP A 491 7.58 18.51 0.40
CA ASP A 491 6.93 18.93 1.64
C ASP A 491 5.40 18.92 1.44
N LEU A 492 4.75 17.90 2.00
CA LEU A 492 3.30 17.72 1.88
C LEU A 492 2.51 18.90 2.46
N SER A 493 3.04 19.58 3.49
CA SER A 493 2.36 20.73 4.12
C SER A 493 2.18 21.92 3.18
N LYS A 494 2.94 21.95 2.07
CA LYS A 494 2.85 22.98 1.02
C LYS A 494 1.88 22.65 -0.10
N LEU A 495 1.17 21.51 0.01
CA LEU A 495 0.19 21.12 -1.00
C LEU A 495 -0.92 22.16 -1.11
N ARG A 496 -1.11 22.71 -2.31
CA ARG A 496 -2.05 23.81 -2.57
C ARG A 496 -3.50 23.34 -2.77
N TYR A 497 -3.70 22.06 -3.05
CA TYR A 497 -5.01 21.48 -3.35
C TYR A 497 -5.16 20.15 -2.62
N HIS A 498 -6.12 20.05 -1.71
CA HIS A 498 -6.37 18.81 -0.97
C HIS A 498 -7.12 17.74 -1.78
N LYS A 499 -7.57 18.07 -3.00
CA LYS A 499 -8.04 17.08 -3.97
C LYS A 499 -7.41 17.33 -5.32
N ILE A 500 -6.77 16.30 -5.85
CA ILE A 500 -6.17 16.26 -7.18
C ILE A 500 -6.99 15.28 -8.00
N ILE A 501 -7.74 15.79 -8.99
CA ILE A 501 -8.68 15.00 -9.76
C ILE A 501 -8.14 14.77 -11.16
N ILE A 502 -7.93 13.51 -11.53
CA ILE A 502 -7.61 13.11 -12.90
C ILE A 502 -8.93 13.04 -13.68
N MET A 503 -9.05 13.87 -14.71
CA MET A 503 -10.24 13.96 -15.55
C MET A 503 -9.84 13.76 -17.01
N THR A 504 -9.91 12.51 -17.48
CA THR A 504 -9.55 12.06 -18.82
C THR A 504 -10.76 11.48 -19.55
N ASP A 505 -10.70 11.45 -20.87
CA ASP A 505 -11.71 10.84 -21.72
C ASP A 505 -11.95 9.36 -21.38
N ALA A 506 -13.12 8.85 -21.70
CA ALA A 506 -13.50 7.45 -21.45
C ALA A 506 -13.02 6.49 -22.55
N ASP A 507 -12.00 6.87 -23.32
CA ASP A 507 -11.42 6.11 -24.41
C ASP A 507 -10.05 5.50 -24.05
N VAL A 508 -9.40 4.83 -25.00
CA VAL A 508 -8.10 4.18 -24.80
C VAL A 508 -6.96 5.20 -24.57
N ASP A 509 -7.03 6.36 -25.19
CA ASP A 509 -6.03 7.42 -25.03
C ASP A 509 -6.15 8.09 -23.66
N GLY A 510 -7.38 8.40 -23.22
CA GLY A 510 -7.63 8.91 -21.87
C GLY A 510 -7.23 7.93 -20.78
N SER A 511 -7.48 6.63 -20.98
CA SER A 511 -7.02 5.57 -20.10
C SER A 511 -5.49 5.53 -20.03
N HIS A 512 -4.78 5.71 -21.14
CA HIS A 512 -3.32 5.79 -21.18
C HIS A 512 -2.78 7.03 -20.45
N ILE A 513 -3.39 8.21 -20.65
CA ILE A 513 -3.02 9.44 -19.93
C ILE A 513 -3.22 9.26 -18.42
N ARG A 514 -4.32 8.64 -18.01
CA ARG A 514 -4.57 8.30 -16.61
C ARG A 514 -3.48 7.43 -16.02
N VAL A 515 -3.07 6.36 -16.70
CA VAL A 515 -2.00 5.47 -16.23
C VAL A 515 -0.65 6.21 -16.16
N LEU A 516 -0.33 7.09 -17.12
CA LEU A 516 0.88 7.90 -17.07
C LEU A 516 0.88 8.86 -15.87
N LEU A 517 -0.25 9.50 -15.56
CA LEU A 517 -0.41 10.35 -14.38
C LEU A 517 -0.30 9.54 -13.08
N LEU A 518 -0.92 8.37 -13.01
CA LEU A 518 -0.79 7.47 -11.86
C LEU A 518 0.67 7.03 -11.66
N THR A 519 1.39 6.74 -12.75
CA THR A 519 2.83 6.44 -12.69
C THR A 519 3.62 7.62 -12.13
N LEU A 520 3.34 8.85 -12.59
CA LEU A 520 3.97 10.07 -12.10
C LEU A 520 3.69 10.26 -10.59
N PHE A 521 2.44 10.08 -10.16
CA PHE A 521 2.07 10.26 -8.77
C PHE A 521 2.69 9.19 -7.88
N TYR A 522 2.67 7.94 -8.30
CA TYR A 522 3.28 6.86 -7.55
C TYR A 522 4.80 7.03 -7.40
N ARG A 523 5.49 7.50 -8.44
CA ARG A 523 6.97 7.62 -8.44
C ARG A 523 7.47 8.90 -7.76
N PHE A 524 6.81 10.04 -7.95
CA PHE A 524 7.32 11.33 -7.47
C PHE A 524 6.46 12.00 -6.40
N PHE A 525 5.22 11.57 -6.23
CA PHE A 525 4.27 12.16 -5.29
C PHE A 525 3.58 11.10 -4.40
N LYS A 526 4.27 10.01 -4.13
CA LYS A 526 3.72 8.91 -3.32
C LYS A 526 3.07 9.38 -2.01
N PRO A 527 3.66 10.30 -1.22
CA PRO A 527 3.01 10.79 -0.01
C PRO A 527 1.67 11.50 -0.24
N ILE A 528 1.45 12.12 -1.43
CA ILE A 528 0.15 12.71 -1.80
C ILE A 528 -0.91 11.61 -2.00
N VAL A 529 -0.52 10.49 -2.63
CA VAL A 529 -1.42 9.33 -2.82
C VAL A 529 -1.75 8.68 -1.49
N GLU A 530 -0.74 8.45 -0.66
CA GLU A 530 -0.89 7.83 0.67
C GLU A 530 -1.74 8.69 1.62
N ALA A 531 -1.66 10.01 1.51
CA ALA A 531 -2.50 10.95 2.24
C ALA A 531 -3.95 11.03 1.69
N GLY A 532 -4.27 10.31 0.60
CA GLY A 532 -5.63 10.22 0.06
C GLY A 532 -6.08 11.44 -0.74
N HIS A 533 -5.15 12.23 -1.29
CA HIS A 533 -5.47 13.45 -2.04
C HIS A 533 -5.73 13.24 -3.54
N VAL A 534 -5.51 12.02 -4.08
CA VAL A 534 -5.64 11.73 -5.52
C VAL A 534 -6.95 11.01 -5.83
N TYR A 535 -7.66 11.51 -6.85
CA TYR A 535 -8.95 10.99 -7.28
C TYR A 535 -8.99 10.84 -8.80
N ALA A 536 -9.78 9.89 -9.29
CA ALA A 536 -10.19 9.79 -10.69
C ALA A 536 -11.66 10.17 -10.82
N ALA A 537 -11.95 11.14 -11.69
CA ALA A 537 -13.31 11.48 -12.03
C ALA A 537 -13.96 10.34 -12.82
N GLN A 538 -15.24 10.11 -12.60
CA GLN A 538 -16.05 9.16 -13.34
C GLN A 538 -17.14 9.91 -14.12
N PRO A 539 -16.84 10.44 -15.32
CA PRO A 539 -17.85 11.04 -16.16
C PRO A 539 -18.87 9.98 -16.62
N PRO A 540 -20.10 10.39 -16.92
CA PRO A 540 -21.10 9.45 -17.42
C PRO A 540 -20.68 8.84 -18.74
N LEU A 541 -20.95 7.54 -18.90
CA LEU A 541 -20.68 6.82 -20.15
C LEU A 541 -21.84 6.94 -21.15
N PHE A 542 -23.08 7.09 -20.64
CA PHE A 542 -24.26 7.24 -21.48
C PHE A 542 -25.16 8.37 -21.02
N VAL A 543 -25.80 9.01 -22.00
CA VAL A 543 -26.89 9.97 -21.81
C VAL A 543 -28.15 9.37 -22.39
N ILE A 544 -29.20 9.27 -21.58
CA ILE A 544 -30.52 8.75 -21.99
C ILE A 544 -31.51 9.92 -21.97
N LYS A 545 -32.08 10.22 -23.13
CA LYS A 545 -33.08 11.27 -23.30
C LYS A 545 -34.44 10.67 -23.56
N HIS A 546 -35.43 10.98 -22.73
CA HIS A 546 -36.82 10.60 -22.96
C HIS A 546 -37.76 11.75 -22.58
N GLY A 547 -38.56 12.20 -23.54
CA GLY A 547 -39.40 13.39 -23.37
C GLY A 547 -38.58 14.63 -23.03
N LYS A 548 -38.77 15.20 -21.81
CA LYS A 548 -37.98 16.33 -21.28
C LYS A 548 -36.91 15.89 -20.29
N THR A 549 -36.83 14.61 -20.00
CA THR A 549 -35.89 14.08 -18.99
C THR A 549 -34.57 13.68 -19.62
N ILE A 550 -33.47 14.13 -19.03
CA ILE A 550 -32.10 13.71 -19.36
C ILE A 550 -31.59 12.92 -18.18
N LYS A 551 -31.15 11.69 -18.39
CA LYS A 551 -30.53 10.84 -17.37
C LYS A 551 -29.11 10.49 -17.80
N TYR A 552 -28.15 10.79 -16.93
CA TYR A 552 -26.76 10.40 -17.08
C TYR A 552 -26.53 9.11 -16.29
N VAL A 553 -25.80 8.15 -16.86
CA VAL A 553 -25.47 6.87 -16.23
C VAL A 553 -23.99 6.52 -16.46
N LEU A 554 -23.37 5.89 -15.47
CA LEU A 554 -21.92 5.69 -15.41
C LEU A 554 -21.45 4.44 -16.16
N ASN A 555 -22.34 3.44 -16.31
CA ASN A 555 -21.98 2.14 -16.88
C ASN A 555 -23.18 1.48 -17.58
N GLU A 556 -22.93 0.35 -18.22
CA GLU A 556 -23.94 -0.40 -18.96
C GLU A 556 -25.03 -1.00 -18.06
N GLN A 557 -24.65 -1.41 -16.86
CA GLN A 557 -25.59 -1.97 -15.89
C GLN A 557 -26.62 -0.91 -15.47
N GLU A 558 -26.18 0.29 -15.08
CA GLU A 558 -27.08 1.40 -14.73
C GLU A 558 -27.96 1.81 -15.91
N ARG A 559 -27.40 1.77 -17.14
CA ARG A 559 -28.18 2.00 -18.36
C ARG A 559 -29.33 1.01 -18.47
N ASP A 560 -29.03 -0.28 -18.35
CA ASP A 560 -30.02 -1.35 -18.56
C ASP A 560 -31.06 -1.36 -17.43
N GLU A 561 -30.62 -1.13 -16.17
CA GLU A 561 -31.54 -0.97 -15.03
C GLU A 561 -32.48 0.21 -15.24
N TYR A 562 -31.98 1.35 -15.69
CA TYR A 562 -32.80 2.52 -15.97
C TYR A 562 -33.78 2.27 -17.13
N LEU A 563 -33.33 1.69 -18.21
CA LEU A 563 -34.20 1.35 -19.36
C LEU A 563 -35.31 0.38 -18.98
N ASN A 564 -34.99 -0.61 -18.14
CA ASN A 564 -35.99 -1.56 -17.61
C ASN A 564 -37.02 -0.91 -16.69
N SER A 565 -36.67 0.23 -16.07
CA SER A 565 -37.59 1.00 -15.24
C SER A 565 -38.57 1.86 -16.01
N LEU A 566 -38.31 2.10 -17.30
CA LEU A 566 -39.20 2.89 -18.16
C LEU A 566 -40.43 2.09 -18.59
N SER A 567 -41.54 2.80 -18.80
CA SER A 567 -42.76 2.18 -19.33
C SER A 567 -42.53 1.58 -20.72
N PRO A 568 -43.11 0.43 -21.08
CA PRO A 568 -42.82 -0.31 -22.32
C PRO A 568 -42.98 0.47 -23.64
N ASN A 569 -43.71 1.58 -23.64
CA ASN A 569 -43.95 2.42 -24.81
C ASN A 569 -43.18 3.75 -24.79
N THR A 570 -42.27 3.93 -23.87
CA THR A 570 -41.48 5.17 -23.76
C THR A 570 -40.46 5.23 -24.88
N LYS A 571 -40.56 6.26 -25.72
CA LYS A 571 -39.53 6.55 -26.72
C LYS A 571 -38.36 7.20 -26.03
N TYR A 572 -37.17 6.66 -26.20
CA TYR A 572 -35.91 7.19 -25.65
C TYR A 572 -34.83 7.21 -26.74
N ASP A 573 -33.84 8.07 -26.52
CA ASP A 573 -32.63 8.17 -27.31
C ASP A 573 -31.44 7.96 -26.39
N ILE A 574 -30.48 7.12 -26.81
CA ILE A 574 -29.28 6.81 -26.06
C ILE A 574 -28.07 7.33 -26.83
N MET A 575 -27.27 8.13 -26.17
CA MET A 575 -25.98 8.61 -26.70
C MET A 575 -24.85 8.14 -25.80
N ARG A 576 -23.84 7.49 -26.39
CA ARG A 576 -22.59 7.13 -25.69
C ARG A 576 -21.68 8.34 -25.72
N MET A 577 -21.24 8.77 -24.55
CA MET A 577 -20.26 9.86 -24.39
C MET A 577 -18.86 9.29 -24.61
N LYS A 578 -18.13 9.80 -25.61
CA LYS A 578 -16.78 9.31 -25.95
C LYS A 578 -15.67 10.18 -25.37
N GLY A 579 -15.92 11.48 -25.26
CA GLY A 579 -14.92 12.41 -24.74
C GLY A 579 -15.51 13.58 -23.97
N LEU A 580 -14.77 14.08 -23.00
CA LEU A 580 -15.11 15.26 -22.19
C LEU A 580 -15.24 16.54 -23.04
N GLY A 581 -14.54 16.58 -24.18
CA GLY A 581 -14.60 17.68 -25.11
C GLY A 581 -15.90 17.77 -25.91
N GLU A 582 -16.75 16.72 -25.86
CA GLU A 582 -18.10 16.70 -26.45
C GLU A 582 -19.14 17.33 -25.53
N MET A 583 -18.82 17.46 -24.23
CA MET A 583 -19.70 18.09 -23.23
C MET A 583 -19.57 19.61 -23.29
N ASP A 584 -20.67 20.30 -23.22
CA ASP A 584 -20.66 21.72 -22.94
C ASP A 584 -20.28 22.02 -21.46
N ALA A 585 -20.12 23.29 -21.13
CA ALA A 585 -19.65 23.69 -19.79
C ALA A 585 -20.66 23.37 -18.68
N GLU A 586 -21.96 23.40 -19.01
CA GLU A 586 -23.05 23.15 -18.07
C GLU A 586 -23.20 21.64 -17.83
N GLU A 587 -23.16 20.84 -18.89
CA GLU A 587 -23.17 19.38 -18.80
C GLU A 587 -21.97 18.84 -18.03
N LEU A 588 -20.76 19.36 -18.30
CA LEU A 588 -19.55 18.96 -17.59
C LEU A 588 -19.57 19.35 -16.11
N ASN A 589 -20.09 20.53 -15.79
CA ASN A 589 -20.30 20.93 -14.41
C ASN A 589 -21.29 19.99 -13.72
N GLU A 590 -22.47 19.81 -14.29
CA GLU A 590 -23.57 19.07 -13.68
C GLU A 590 -23.24 17.58 -13.45
N THR A 591 -22.48 16.96 -14.34
CA THR A 591 -22.19 15.51 -14.28
C THR A 591 -20.91 15.18 -13.55
N THR A 592 -19.87 16.05 -13.63
CA THR A 592 -18.50 15.67 -13.24
C THR A 592 -17.86 16.63 -12.24
N MET A 593 -18.29 17.90 -12.16
CA MET A 593 -17.61 18.90 -11.33
C MET A 593 -18.45 19.37 -10.14
N ASP A 594 -19.77 19.33 -10.19
CA ASP A 594 -20.66 19.74 -9.09
C ASP A 594 -20.45 18.82 -7.88
N ILE A 595 -20.11 19.39 -6.75
CA ILE A 595 -19.77 18.68 -5.50
C ILE A 595 -20.90 17.78 -5.00
N ASN A 596 -22.15 18.06 -5.36
CA ASN A 596 -23.33 17.32 -4.91
C ASN A 596 -23.73 16.17 -5.84
N LYS A 597 -23.20 16.13 -7.09
CA LYS A 597 -23.63 15.19 -8.12
C LYS A 597 -22.52 14.31 -8.66
N ARG A 598 -21.27 14.78 -8.59
CA ARG A 598 -20.09 14.12 -9.14
C ARG A 598 -19.75 12.81 -8.44
N VAL A 599 -19.20 11.88 -9.18
CA VAL A 599 -18.67 10.61 -8.67
C VAL A 599 -17.16 10.60 -8.87
N PHE A 600 -16.41 10.42 -7.77
CA PHE A 600 -14.96 10.28 -7.78
C PHE A 600 -14.56 8.93 -7.16
N ARG A 601 -13.58 8.30 -7.78
CA ARG A 601 -12.88 7.14 -7.20
C ARG A 601 -11.58 7.63 -6.59
N GLN A 602 -11.43 7.49 -5.27
CA GLN A 602 -10.17 7.77 -4.60
C GLN A 602 -9.12 6.72 -5.03
N ILE A 603 -7.91 7.19 -5.28
CA ILE A 603 -6.78 6.33 -5.62
C ILE A 603 -6.02 6.04 -4.34
N THR A 604 -5.91 4.77 -3.99
CA THR A 604 -5.20 4.28 -2.83
C THR A 604 -4.06 3.34 -3.26
N VAL A 605 -3.06 3.20 -2.40
CA VAL A 605 -2.00 2.20 -2.54
C VAL A 605 -2.09 1.31 -1.31
N ASP A 606 -2.71 0.17 -1.46
CA ASP A 606 -2.92 -0.77 -0.35
C ASP A 606 -1.68 -1.66 -0.15
N ASP A 607 -0.99 -2.01 -1.25
CA ASP A 607 0.25 -2.77 -1.28
C ASP A 607 1.26 -2.06 -2.20
N ALA A 608 2.29 -1.46 -1.59
CA ALA A 608 3.30 -0.70 -2.34
C ALA A 608 4.17 -1.60 -3.23
N MET A 609 4.39 -2.86 -2.85
CA MET A 609 5.20 -3.79 -3.65
C MET A 609 4.42 -4.33 -4.84
N ALA A 610 3.15 -4.71 -4.63
CA ALA A 610 2.28 -5.11 -5.73
C ALA A 610 2.10 -3.97 -6.74
N ALA A 611 1.93 -2.73 -6.27
CA ALA A 611 1.87 -1.55 -7.12
C ALA A 611 3.17 -1.35 -7.92
N ASP A 612 4.34 -1.47 -7.28
CA ASP A 612 5.64 -1.36 -7.97
C ASP A 612 5.80 -2.43 -9.06
N GLU A 613 5.43 -3.67 -8.76
CA GLU A 613 5.47 -4.78 -9.73
C GLU A 613 4.57 -4.47 -10.94
N VAL A 614 3.35 -3.99 -10.71
CA VAL A 614 2.40 -3.64 -11.78
C VAL A 614 2.91 -2.48 -12.62
N PHE A 615 3.39 -1.38 -12.00
CA PHE A 615 3.94 -0.25 -12.75
C PHE A 615 5.19 -0.66 -13.56
N ASN A 616 6.10 -1.43 -12.99
CA ASN A 616 7.26 -1.92 -13.70
C ASN A 616 6.87 -2.84 -14.87
N LYS A 617 5.92 -3.77 -14.67
CA LYS A 617 5.44 -4.68 -15.70
C LYS A 617 4.74 -3.95 -16.86
N LEU A 618 3.85 -3.01 -16.55
CA LEU A 618 3.04 -2.32 -17.55
C LEU A 618 3.72 -1.12 -18.18
N MET A 619 4.52 -0.37 -17.42
CA MET A 619 5.10 0.91 -17.82
C MET A 619 6.62 0.84 -17.99
N GLY A 620 7.29 -0.23 -17.56
CA GLY A 620 8.73 -0.43 -17.63
C GLY A 620 9.28 -0.62 -19.06
N GLU A 621 10.61 -0.72 -19.17
CA GLU A 621 11.32 -0.87 -20.46
C GLU A 621 10.99 -2.20 -21.15
N GLU A 622 10.90 -3.31 -20.39
CA GLU A 622 10.72 -4.65 -20.90
C GLU A 622 9.35 -4.87 -21.53
N VAL A 623 9.33 -5.37 -22.77
CA VAL A 623 8.09 -5.64 -23.52
C VAL A 623 7.49 -7.01 -23.15
N GLY A 624 8.36 -7.99 -22.85
CA GLY A 624 7.95 -9.38 -22.56
C GLY A 624 6.93 -9.50 -21.43
N PRO A 625 7.21 -8.96 -20.22
CA PRO A 625 6.30 -9.00 -19.07
C PRO A 625 4.95 -8.33 -19.35
N ARG A 626 4.93 -7.24 -20.13
CA ARG A 626 3.71 -6.54 -20.54
C ARG A 626 2.87 -7.39 -21.48
N ARG A 627 3.52 -8.04 -22.46
CA ARG A 627 2.84 -8.95 -23.38
C ARG A 627 2.20 -10.13 -22.65
N GLU A 628 2.98 -10.78 -21.79
CA GLU A 628 2.50 -11.88 -20.96
C GLU A 628 1.29 -11.46 -20.11
N PHE A 629 1.34 -10.29 -19.48
CA PHE A 629 0.22 -9.75 -18.72
C PHE A 629 -1.04 -9.58 -19.58
N ILE A 630 -0.90 -9.00 -20.78
CA ILE A 630 -2.02 -8.79 -21.71
C ILE A 630 -2.60 -10.13 -22.15
N GLU A 631 -1.76 -11.09 -22.56
CA GLU A 631 -2.19 -12.41 -23.02
C GLU A 631 -2.91 -13.19 -21.91
N THR A 632 -2.38 -13.15 -20.67
CA THR A 632 -2.98 -13.84 -19.52
C THR A 632 -4.33 -13.25 -19.13
N ASN A 633 -4.49 -11.92 -19.23
CA ASN A 633 -5.71 -11.23 -18.81
C ASN A 633 -6.70 -10.95 -19.97
N ALA A 634 -6.36 -11.33 -21.19
CA ALA A 634 -7.21 -11.07 -22.38
C ALA A 634 -8.62 -11.67 -22.27
N THR A 635 -8.77 -12.77 -21.52
CA THR A 635 -10.07 -13.44 -21.31
C THR A 635 -11.01 -12.67 -20.38
N TYR A 636 -10.50 -11.70 -19.60
CA TYR A 636 -11.29 -10.87 -18.69
C TYR A 636 -11.76 -9.55 -19.33
N VAL A 637 -11.36 -9.29 -20.58
CA VAL A 637 -11.75 -8.08 -21.29
C VAL A 637 -13.15 -8.29 -21.88
N GLU A 638 -14.15 -7.66 -21.29
CA GLU A 638 -15.55 -7.76 -21.72
C GLU A 638 -15.91 -6.77 -22.83
N ASN A 639 -15.23 -5.59 -22.87
CA ASN A 639 -15.53 -4.53 -23.84
C ASN A 639 -14.24 -4.08 -24.54
N LEU A 640 -14.01 -4.56 -25.75
CA LEU A 640 -13.01 -4.01 -26.65
C LEU A 640 -13.62 -2.82 -27.39
N ASP A 641 -13.07 -1.64 -27.20
CA ASP A 641 -13.38 -0.47 -28.03
C ASP A 641 -12.62 -0.66 -29.37
N ILE A 642 -13.30 -1.31 -30.35
CA ILE A 642 -12.76 -1.59 -31.69
C ILE A 642 -13.30 -0.54 -32.66
#